data_794110b51d7a7403f8932ed2e4670d9c
#
_entry.id   794110b51d7a7403f8932ed2e4670d9c
#
_cell.length_a   1.000
_cell.length_b   1.000
_cell.length_c   1.000
_cell.angle_alpha   90.00
_cell.angle_beta   90.00
_cell.angle_gamma   90.00
#
_symmetry.space_group_name_H-M   'P 1'
#
loop_
_entity.id
_entity.type
_entity.pdbx_description
1 polymer ?
#
loop_
_entity_poly.entity_id
_entity_poly.type
_entity_poly.pdbx_seq_one_letter_code
_entity_poly.pdbx_strand_id
1 'polypeptide(L)'
;MATAHAGLKRLYDQVRDSDRISSSPSSRDTSRFREDSRETSAAPKIRSGFNTPSHDWTETPRETTFEHDASIVLIGLNGVGKSSLGILAATAYNRRLVEVEKCFTDATGCTSQAYRKLHGANAYHSKHCQVLQSTLDAYHKNSVIVCNFSALGHDGSRIIRSYADRHPIVHITRDPAGVQSYLQAWNMERVQQLLHASGPLLRSCANFEFFNLTEKLTAVEDPQAQDQAKRGLFLTLKRVERDFLKLLRNILGDHNRVLSHHSAYPLSEVPVHHRSFTLAAQVGIYDIVDKVVDLDGLQVGADAVEVVITSKAFLPASQQVPREDFLLQIAEAYATVRRVTIVPIILTVDRRLGGSAPDLYHALISYCLRLGPEYCTLAIGVQDPRKALLLASRGRTLFIGLLHRDHAPARGWQDVSCLEAYKPASDMGCSVVKITMPARNIGDNFALQSFLEQGERMMLEAKLTAYNTGALGRMSLCYNKILTPVRSPSALTTVPSCPDALVTPRDVFAALFATFIYEPLHFFIYGANVSFSLSPAMHNAAYRACGMSHIFGTHSSDTLEDFKKLSRESHFGGAAVVQPFKTGILPLLDGLSSHANVIGSVNTIMPVRELTEDGGIPDRLGLLAQMNRGGPVQALYGDNTDWIGVRAVLRRGLSPANTVRPQSTALVCGAGGQARATIYALLSLGVNNIFICNRTPANARAVADHYNKQIDSHSIGLLGPATTSQCRVRILDSFIQPWPPEYRQPTMIVSSIPTQAADGSSTNFTLPDAWLCSPTGGVLVELAYRPMMTPIVKQMRAHAHKGWVMMDGFDVLPEQAFAQYELFTGRRAPRNIMRDEVLRKYREEQEHLNEARSWDPNPPAT
;
A
#
# COMPACT_ATOMS: atom_id res chain seq x y z
N MET A 1 0.04 -15.50 17.18
CA MET A 1 -0.63 -15.83 15.90
C MET A 1 -1.71 -16.90 16.04
N ALA A 2 -1.50 -18.01 16.76
CA ALA A 2 -2.56 -19.00 16.97
C ALA A 2 -3.83 -18.42 17.62
N THR A 3 -3.69 -17.54 18.60
CA THR A 3 -4.79 -16.84 19.25
C THR A 3 -5.48 -15.81 18.36
N ALA A 4 -4.74 -15.12 17.50
CA ALA A 4 -5.32 -14.18 16.52
C ALA A 4 -6.06 -14.93 15.39
N HIS A 5 -5.53 -16.08 14.96
CA HIS A 5 -6.19 -16.94 13.98
C HIS A 5 -7.49 -17.55 14.54
N ALA A 6 -7.47 -18.02 15.78
CA ALA A 6 -8.67 -18.51 16.47
C ALA A 6 -9.69 -17.39 16.71
N GLY A 7 -9.22 -16.16 16.96
CA GLY A 7 -10.06 -14.96 17.08
C GLY A 7 -10.72 -14.59 15.76
N LEU A 8 -9.96 -14.51 14.66
CA LEU A 8 -10.48 -14.22 13.31
C LEU A 8 -11.48 -15.29 12.84
N LYS A 9 -11.20 -16.57 13.11
CA LYS A 9 -12.10 -17.67 12.74
C LYS A 9 -13.41 -17.63 13.56
N ARG A 10 -13.36 -17.36 14.87
CA ARG A 10 -14.56 -17.17 15.71
C ARG A 10 -15.39 -15.96 15.26
N LEU A 11 -14.76 -14.86 14.93
CA LEU A 11 -15.42 -13.66 14.41
C LEU A 11 -16.09 -13.92 13.06
N TYR A 12 -15.45 -14.69 12.18
CA TYR A 12 -16.03 -15.07 10.89
C TYR A 12 -17.23 -15.99 11.07
N ASP A 13 -17.15 -16.98 11.97
CA ASP A 13 -18.26 -17.88 12.28
C ASP A 13 -19.44 -17.12 12.91
N GLN A 14 -19.21 -16.17 13.81
CA GLN A 14 -20.24 -15.31 14.40
C GLN A 14 -20.94 -14.42 13.35
N VAL A 15 -20.19 -13.92 12.37
CA VAL A 15 -20.74 -13.10 11.27
C VAL A 15 -21.60 -13.96 10.32
N ARG A 16 -21.26 -15.22 10.12
CA ARG A 16 -21.99 -16.15 9.27
C ARG A 16 -23.31 -16.60 9.91
N ASP A 17 -23.36 -16.73 11.23
CA ASP A 17 -24.57 -17.14 11.96
C ASP A 17 -25.59 -16.01 12.05
N SER A 18 -25.20 -14.73 11.93
CA SER A 18 -26.11 -13.59 11.89
C SER A 18 -26.96 -13.51 10.61
N ASP A 19 -26.53 -14.17 9.54
CA ASP A 19 -27.28 -14.22 8.27
C ASP A 19 -28.26 -15.41 8.20
N ARG A 20 -28.31 -16.26 9.26
CA ARG A 20 -29.27 -17.37 9.41
C ARG A 20 -30.20 -17.16 10.59
N ILE A 21 -31.06 -16.18 10.53
CA ILE A 21 -32.24 -16.13 11.42
C ILE A 21 -33.42 -16.65 10.63
N SER A 22 -33.63 -17.97 10.68
CA SER A 22 -34.98 -18.62 10.73
C SER A 22 -34.76 -20.13 10.84
N SER A 23 -34.89 -20.64 12.01
CA SER A 23 -35.49 -21.90 12.47
C SER A 23 -34.80 -22.43 13.72
N SER A 24 -35.59 -22.54 14.77
CA SER A 24 -35.28 -22.92 16.13
C SER A 24 -35.28 -24.45 16.34
N PRO A 25 -35.24 -24.96 17.61
CA PRO A 25 -34.03 -25.40 18.26
C PRO A 25 -34.12 -26.89 18.73
N SER A 26 -33.03 -27.50 19.08
CA SER A 26 -33.04 -28.48 20.22
C SER A 26 -31.68 -28.98 20.67
N SER A 27 -31.56 -28.89 21.96
CA SER A 27 -30.86 -29.74 22.98
C SER A 27 -29.34 -29.96 22.92
N ARG A 28 -28.76 -29.42 23.97
CA ARG A 28 -27.73 -29.88 24.89
C ARG A 28 -27.17 -31.31 24.63
N ASP A 29 -25.83 -31.42 24.57
CA ASP A 29 -25.15 -32.24 25.58
C ASP A 29 -23.69 -31.80 25.76
N THR A 30 -23.32 -31.71 27.02
CA THR A 30 -21.98 -31.44 27.51
C THR A 30 -21.36 -32.77 27.93
N SER A 31 -20.23 -33.17 27.37
CA SER A 31 -19.36 -34.12 28.04
C SER A 31 -17.89 -33.83 27.76
N ARG A 32 -17.21 -33.65 28.88
CA ARG A 32 -15.78 -33.59 29.11
C ARG A 32 -15.04 -34.71 28.41
N PHE A 33 -13.91 -34.39 27.78
CA PHE A 33 -12.82 -35.35 27.63
C PHE A 33 -11.51 -34.79 28.19
N ARG A 34 -11.01 -35.51 29.13
CA ARG A 34 -9.72 -35.38 29.76
C ARG A 34 -8.59 -35.78 28.81
N GLU A 35 -7.45 -35.19 29.06
CA GLU A 35 -6.13 -35.56 28.58
C GLU A 35 -5.84 -37.05 28.76
N ASP A 36 -5.32 -37.66 27.71
CA ASP A 36 -4.44 -38.80 27.86
C ASP A 36 -3.21 -38.66 26.97
N SER A 37 -2.10 -38.65 27.67
CA SER A 37 -0.75 -38.54 27.15
C SER A 37 -0.23 -39.92 26.72
N ARG A 38 0.62 -39.88 25.69
CA ARG A 38 1.55 -40.92 25.24
C ARG A 38 1.01 -41.94 24.24
N GLU A 39 1.33 -41.68 23.00
CA GLU A 39 1.90 -42.69 22.12
C GLU A 39 2.77 -42.04 21.05
N THR A 40 4.04 -42.42 21.07
CA THR A 40 5.06 -42.07 20.06
C THR A 40 4.71 -42.79 18.77
N SER A 41 3.99 -42.09 17.86
CA SER A 41 3.82 -42.61 16.51
C SER A 41 5.07 -42.32 15.69
N ALA A 42 5.72 -43.35 15.23
CA ALA A 42 6.82 -43.32 14.28
C ALA A 42 6.47 -42.43 13.09
N ALA A 43 7.36 -41.49 12.77
CA ALA A 43 7.25 -40.65 11.59
C ALA A 43 7.07 -41.52 10.34
N PRO A 44 6.18 -41.13 9.41
CA PRO A 44 6.15 -41.81 8.13
C PRO A 44 7.50 -41.55 7.43
N LYS A 45 8.26 -42.65 7.22
CA LYS A 45 9.43 -42.64 6.34
C LYS A 45 8.95 -42.11 5.00
N ILE A 46 9.40 -40.94 4.64
CA ILE A 46 9.27 -40.40 3.26
C ILE A 46 10.05 -41.41 2.41
N ARG A 47 9.34 -42.33 1.76
CA ARG A 47 9.95 -43.17 0.75
C ARG A 47 10.47 -42.22 -0.33
N SER A 48 11.75 -42.32 -0.65
CA SER A 48 12.43 -41.71 -1.78
C SER A 48 11.89 -42.29 -3.10
N GLY A 49 10.65 -42.01 -3.39
CA GLY A 49 9.89 -42.50 -4.55
C GLY A 49 9.05 -41.42 -5.19
N PHE A 50 9.22 -40.14 -4.80
CA PHE A 50 8.81 -39.08 -5.65
C PHE A 50 9.89 -38.93 -6.71
N ASN A 51 9.64 -39.51 -7.90
CA ASN A 51 10.27 -39.00 -9.10
C ASN A 51 9.94 -37.52 -9.12
N THR A 52 10.89 -36.68 -8.71
CA THR A 52 10.86 -35.26 -8.99
C THR A 52 10.69 -35.16 -10.49
N PRO A 53 9.58 -34.61 -11.00
CA PRO A 53 9.50 -34.31 -12.40
C PRO A 53 10.73 -33.46 -12.71
N SER A 54 11.53 -33.84 -13.69
CA SER A 54 12.56 -32.99 -14.26
C SER A 54 11.85 -31.66 -14.51
N HIS A 55 12.28 -30.60 -13.83
CA HIS A 55 11.68 -29.29 -13.94
C HIS A 55 11.93 -28.78 -15.35
N ASP A 56 10.99 -29.06 -16.23
CA ASP A 56 10.96 -28.47 -17.54
C ASP A 56 10.43 -27.03 -17.37
N TRP A 57 11.36 -26.07 -17.17
CA TRP A 57 11.07 -24.64 -17.12
C TRP A 57 10.62 -24.12 -18.49
N THR A 58 10.51 -25.00 -19.49
CA THR A 58 9.99 -24.75 -20.83
C THR A 58 8.48 -24.87 -20.92
N GLU A 59 7.76 -24.96 -19.78
CA GLU A 59 6.29 -24.97 -19.78
C GLU A 59 5.75 -23.75 -20.54
N THR A 60 4.77 -23.99 -21.38
CA THR A 60 4.00 -22.95 -22.08
C THR A 60 3.60 -21.84 -21.10
N PRO A 61 3.74 -20.57 -21.49
CA PRO A 61 3.37 -19.45 -20.64
C PRO A 61 1.90 -19.59 -20.25
N ARG A 62 1.63 -19.56 -18.95
CA ARG A 62 0.27 -19.57 -18.44
C ARG A 62 -0.33 -18.19 -18.57
N GLU A 63 -1.62 -18.11 -18.86
CA GLU A 63 -2.34 -16.87 -18.77
C GLU A 63 -2.21 -16.26 -17.37
N THR A 64 -1.94 -14.98 -17.32
CA THR A 64 -1.78 -14.20 -16.08
C THR A 64 -2.78 -13.05 -16.00
N THR A 65 -3.70 -12.98 -16.98
CA THR A 65 -4.87 -12.10 -16.99
C THR A 65 -6.13 -12.93 -16.82
N PHE A 66 -6.94 -12.58 -15.84
CA PHE A 66 -8.11 -13.35 -15.43
C PHE A 66 -9.36 -12.50 -15.46
N GLU A 67 -10.52 -13.14 -15.64
CA GLU A 67 -11.81 -12.47 -15.50
C GLU A 67 -11.95 -11.89 -14.08
N HIS A 68 -12.63 -10.74 -14.00
CA HIS A 68 -12.81 -10.03 -12.72
C HIS A 68 -13.56 -10.83 -11.65
N ASP A 69 -14.40 -11.80 -12.05
CA ASP A 69 -15.16 -12.70 -11.18
C ASP A 69 -14.50 -14.07 -10.98
N ALA A 70 -13.35 -14.33 -11.62
CA ALA A 70 -12.61 -15.58 -11.47
C ALA A 70 -12.25 -15.86 -10.00
N SER A 71 -12.48 -17.07 -9.53
CA SER A 71 -12.20 -17.44 -8.14
C SER A 71 -10.70 -17.52 -7.88
N ILE A 72 -10.28 -17.05 -6.69
CA ILE A 72 -8.89 -17.06 -6.24
C ILE A 72 -8.64 -18.33 -5.44
N VAL A 73 -7.60 -19.07 -5.78
CA VAL A 73 -7.22 -20.28 -5.04
C VAL A 73 -5.92 -20.04 -4.24
N LEU A 74 -5.95 -20.30 -2.94
CA LEU A 74 -4.79 -20.20 -2.06
C LEU A 74 -4.27 -21.58 -1.72
N ILE A 75 -3.03 -21.89 -2.10
CA ILE A 75 -2.34 -23.15 -1.80
C ILE A 75 -1.11 -22.91 -0.94
N GLY A 76 -0.61 -23.94 -0.25
CA GLY A 76 0.59 -23.86 0.58
C GLY A 76 0.54 -24.82 1.75
N LEU A 77 1.63 -24.88 2.52
CA LEU A 77 1.73 -25.73 3.72
C LEU A 77 0.82 -25.26 4.86
N ASN A 78 0.63 -26.11 5.85
CA ASN A 78 -0.04 -25.73 7.08
C ASN A 78 0.85 -24.75 7.88
N GLY A 79 0.23 -23.70 8.46
CA GLY A 79 0.96 -22.68 9.23
C GLY A 79 1.44 -21.47 8.44
N VAL A 80 1.33 -21.45 7.09
CA VAL A 80 1.73 -20.30 6.27
C VAL A 80 0.71 -19.14 6.27
N GLY A 81 -0.50 -19.33 6.84
CA GLY A 81 -1.50 -18.27 7.01
C GLY A 81 -2.59 -18.22 5.94
N LYS A 82 -2.76 -19.25 5.11
CA LYS A 82 -3.75 -19.31 4.02
C LYS A 82 -5.18 -18.92 4.44
N SER A 83 -5.70 -19.51 5.53
CA SER A 83 -7.07 -19.25 5.99
C SER A 83 -7.25 -17.79 6.41
N SER A 84 -6.26 -17.20 7.10
CA SER A 84 -6.29 -15.77 7.47
C SER A 84 -6.28 -14.85 6.24
N LEU A 85 -5.40 -15.13 5.27
CA LEU A 85 -5.35 -14.40 4.02
C LEU A 85 -6.61 -14.62 3.17
N GLY A 86 -7.17 -15.82 3.20
CA GLY A 86 -8.45 -16.15 2.57
C GLY A 86 -9.61 -15.32 3.12
N ILE A 87 -9.69 -15.17 4.44
CA ILE A 87 -10.68 -14.30 5.10
C ILE A 87 -10.49 -12.84 4.67
N LEU A 88 -9.24 -12.34 4.69
CA LEU A 88 -8.94 -10.97 4.28
C LEU A 88 -9.34 -10.70 2.82
N ALA A 89 -8.98 -11.62 1.91
CA ALA A 89 -9.35 -11.51 0.50
C ALA A 89 -10.87 -11.59 0.27
N ALA A 90 -11.52 -12.59 0.88
CA ALA A 90 -12.97 -12.79 0.74
C ALA A 90 -13.74 -11.56 1.25
N THR A 91 -13.30 -11.02 2.38
CA THR A 91 -13.91 -9.82 2.97
C THR A 91 -13.69 -8.59 2.10
N ALA A 92 -12.44 -8.36 1.64
CA ALA A 92 -12.09 -7.18 0.86
C ALA A 92 -12.76 -7.15 -0.52
N TYR A 93 -12.88 -8.30 -1.17
CA TYR A 93 -13.50 -8.41 -2.50
C TYR A 93 -14.99 -8.80 -2.48
N ASN A 94 -15.59 -8.88 -1.29
CA ASN A 94 -16.96 -9.32 -1.09
C ASN A 94 -17.25 -10.67 -1.79
N ARG A 95 -16.33 -11.63 -1.63
CA ARG A 95 -16.38 -12.96 -2.23
C ARG A 95 -16.69 -14.02 -1.18
N ARG A 96 -17.20 -15.15 -1.61
CA ARG A 96 -17.46 -16.30 -0.75
C ARG A 96 -16.13 -16.96 -0.36
N LEU A 97 -15.93 -17.23 0.95
CA LEU A 97 -14.81 -18.05 1.41
C LEU A 97 -15.20 -19.51 1.39
N VAL A 98 -14.36 -20.34 0.76
CA VAL A 98 -14.56 -21.79 0.66
C VAL A 98 -13.28 -22.50 1.15
N GLU A 99 -13.39 -23.30 2.19
CA GLU A 99 -12.28 -24.15 2.68
C GLU A 99 -12.50 -25.59 2.21
N VAL A 100 -11.60 -26.15 1.38
CA VAL A 100 -11.71 -27.52 0.82
C VAL A 100 -11.79 -28.57 1.94
N GLU A 101 -11.10 -28.37 3.06
CA GLU A 101 -11.17 -29.27 4.23
C GLU A 101 -12.58 -29.31 4.83
N LYS A 102 -13.28 -28.18 4.85
CA LYS A 102 -14.66 -28.13 5.30
C LYS A 102 -15.59 -28.86 4.32
N CYS A 103 -15.42 -28.63 3.02
CA CYS A 103 -16.17 -29.34 1.99
C CYS A 103 -15.93 -30.86 2.07
N PHE A 104 -14.72 -31.28 2.41
CA PHE A 104 -14.41 -32.71 2.65
C PHE A 104 -15.16 -33.25 3.86
N THR A 105 -15.17 -32.50 4.97
CA THR A 105 -15.91 -32.89 6.17
C THR A 105 -17.40 -32.95 5.92
N ASP A 106 -17.96 -31.97 5.21
CA ASP A 106 -19.40 -31.95 4.86
C ASP A 106 -19.77 -33.13 3.94
N ALA A 107 -18.87 -33.55 3.02
CA ALA A 107 -19.10 -34.66 2.08
C ALA A 107 -18.89 -36.07 2.68
N THR A 108 -18.13 -36.19 3.77
CA THR A 108 -17.75 -37.50 4.33
C THR A 108 -18.22 -37.70 5.76
N GLY A 109 -18.73 -36.67 6.42
CA GLY A 109 -19.14 -36.70 7.82
C GLY A 109 -17.99 -36.73 8.84
N CYS A 110 -16.71 -36.70 8.37
CA CYS A 110 -15.57 -36.79 9.28
C CYS A 110 -14.39 -35.96 8.71
N THR A 111 -13.42 -35.62 9.58
CA THR A 111 -12.22 -34.89 9.17
C THR A 111 -11.33 -35.72 8.25
N SER A 112 -10.53 -35.08 7.41
CA SER A 112 -9.54 -35.73 6.54
C SER A 112 -8.64 -36.71 7.29
N GLN A 113 -8.21 -36.36 8.51
CA GLN A 113 -7.36 -37.23 9.34
C GLN A 113 -8.10 -38.46 9.82
N ALA A 114 -9.35 -38.31 10.27
CA ALA A 114 -10.18 -39.45 10.71
C ALA A 114 -10.50 -40.36 9.52
N TYR A 115 -10.88 -39.81 8.39
CA TYR A 115 -11.17 -40.57 7.17
C TYR A 115 -9.96 -41.40 6.72
N ARG A 116 -8.76 -40.81 6.73
CA ARG A 116 -7.50 -41.47 6.37
C ARG A 116 -7.18 -42.64 7.33
N LYS A 117 -7.45 -42.47 8.64
CA LYS A 117 -7.27 -43.55 9.62
C LYS A 117 -8.25 -44.72 9.42
N LEU A 118 -9.50 -44.40 9.05
CA LEU A 118 -10.56 -45.39 8.86
C LEU A 118 -10.47 -46.16 7.52
N HIS A 119 -10.17 -45.45 6.45
CA HIS A 119 -10.28 -46.00 5.08
C HIS A 119 -8.92 -46.14 4.38
N GLY A 120 -7.82 -45.76 5.03
CA GLY A 120 -6.48 -45.86 4.47
C GLY A 120 -6.12 -44.70 3.53
N ALA A 121 -4.84 -44.62 3.15
CA ALA A 121 -4.28 -43.50 2.38
C ALA A 121 -4.84 -43.40 0.97
N ASN A 122 -5.01 -44.53 0.25
CA ASN A 122 -5.47 -44.51 -1.14
C ASN A 122 -6.93 -44.06 -1.27
N ALA A 123 -7.82 -44.60 -0.43
CA ALA A 123 -9.22 -44.19 -0.38
C ALA A 123 -9.35 -42.70 0.00
N TYR A 124 -8.54 -42.25 0.94
CA TYR A 124 -8.47 -40.82 1.29
C TYR A 124 -8.05 -39.95 0.11
N HIS A 125 -6.98 -40.29 -0.60
CA HIS A 125 -6.52 -39.49 -1.75
C HIS A 125 -7.55 -39.45 -2.87
N SER A 126 -8.15 -40.59 -3.21
CA SER A 126 -9.20 -40.63 -4.24
C SER A 126 -10.41 -39.77 -3.86
N LYS A 127 -10.91 -39.90 -2.60
CA LYS A 127 -12.04 -39.12 -2.12
C LYS A 127 -11.72 -37.63 -2.07
N HIS A 128 -10.50 -37.29 -1.64
CA HIS A 128 -10.06 -35.89 -1.54
C HIS A 128 -9.96 -35.23 -2.93
N CYS A 129 -9.44 -35.93 -3.94
CA CYS A 129 -9.43 -35.44 -5.32
C CYS A 129 -10.83 -35.22 -5.88
N GLN A 130 -11.77 -36.12 -5.59
CA GLN A 130 -13.17 -35.98 -5.98
C GLN A 130 -13.81 -34.73 -5.36
N VAL A 131 -13.58 -34.49 -4.04
CA VAL A 131 -14.10 -33.31 -3.35
C VAL A 131 -13.42 -32.04 -3.86
N LEU A 132 -12.12 -32.08 -4.12
CA LEU A 132 -11.39 -30.95 -4.69
C LEU A 132 -11.98 -30.55 -6.03
N GLN A 133 -12.14 -31.50 -6.97
CA GLN A 133 -12.70 -31.25 -8.28
C GLN A 133 -14.11 -30.64 -8.18
N SER A 134 -15.01 -31.29 -7.41
CA SER A 134 -16.39 -30.79 -7.24
C SER A 134 -16.46 -29.41 -6.58
N THR A 135 -15.52 -29.09 -5.67
CA THR A 135 -15.43 -27.79 -5.04
C THR A 135 -14.99 -26.71 -6.05
N LEU A 136 -13.96 -27.00 -6.86
CA LEU A 136 -13.50 -26.07 -7.88
C LEU A 136 -14.58 -25.80 -8.95
N ASP A 137 -15.29 -26.83 -9.38
CA ASP A 137 -16.38 -26.72 -10.35
C ASP A 137 -17.57 -25.91 -9.80
N ALA A 138 -17.96 -26.16 -8.54
CA ALA A 138 -19.08 -25.47 -7.92
C ALA A 138 -18.80 -24.00 -7.58
N TYR A 139 -17.55 -23.65 -7.30
CA TYR A 139 -17.15 -22.33 -6.82
C TYR A 139 -16.16 -21.62 -7.75
N HIS A 140 -16.30 -21.83 -9.06
CA HIS A 140 -15.40 -21.24 -10.06
C HIS A 140 -15.53 -19.70 -10.18
N LYS A 141 -16.61 -19.09 -9.66
CA LYS A 141 -16.83 -17.63 -9.70
C LYS A 141 -17.02 -17.02 -8.31
N ASN A 142 -16.57 -15.79 -8.16
CA ASN A 142 -16.77 -14.93 -6.98
C ASN A 142 -16.44 -15.60 -5.64
N SER A 143 -15.42 -16.48 -5.62
CA SER A 143 -15.04 -17.20 -4.42
C SER A 143 -13.53 -17.05 -4.13
N VAL A 144 -13.16 -17.24 -2.88
CA VAL A 144 -11.77 -17.45 -2.42
C VAL A 144 -11.71 -18.86 -1.85
N ILE A 145 -10.95 -19.74 -2.52
CA ILE A 145 -10.88 -21.16 -2.21
C ILE A 145 -9.55 -21.43 -1.50
N VAL A 146 -9.59 -22.00 -0.29
CA VAL A 146 -8.39 -22.34 0.48
C VAL A 146 -8.17 -23.85 0.41
N CYS A 147 -7.04 -24.25 -0.19
CA CYS A 147 -6.66 -25.66 -0.33
C CYS A 147 -5.53 -26.02 0.64
N ASN A 148 -5.65 -27.17 1.30
CA ASN A 148 -4.58 -27.71 2.12
C ASN A 148 -3.57 -28.50 1.27
N PHE A 149 -2.31 -28.58 1.74
CA PHE A 149 -1.25 -29.31 1.05
C PHE A 149 -1.60 -30.80 0.82
N SER A 150 -2.31 -31.42 1.74
CA SER A 150 -2.77 -32.81 1.62
C SER A 150 -3.70 -33.07 0.43
N ALA A 151 -4.34 -32.01 -0.10
CA ALA A 151 -5.13 -32.08 -1.32
C ALA A 151 -4.30 -32.23 -2.60
N LEU A 152 -3.01 -31.92 -2.53
CA LEU A 152 -2.12 -31.80 -3.70
C LEU A 152 -1.29 -33.07 -3.96
N GLY A 153 -1.76 -34.25 -3.57
CA GLY A 153 -1.20 -35.52 -4.06
C GLY A 153 -1.14 -35.55 -5.60
N HIS A 154 -0.57 -36.58 -6.18
CA HIS A 154 -0.28 -36.63 -7.63
C HIS A 154 -1.45 -36.17 -8.52
N ASP A 155 -2.67 -36.66 -8.25
CA ASP A 155 -3.86 -36.31 -9.03
C ASP A 155 -4.41 -34.92 -8.68
N GLY A 156 -4.36 -34.54 -7.40
CA GLY A 156 -4.78 -33.21 -6.95
C GLY A 156 -3.94 -32.09 -7.57
N SER A 157 -2.64 -32.30 -7.73
CA SER A 157 -1.76 -31.33 -8.40
C SER A 157 -2.11 -31.15 -9.88
N ARG A 158 -2.53 -32.21 -10.58
CA ARG A 158 -3.00 -32.14 -11.97
C ARG A 158 -4.30 -31.33 -12.09
N ILE A 159 -5.25 -31.56 -11.17
CA ILE A 159 -6.51 -30.80 -11.12
C ILE A 159 -6.23 -29.32 -10.91
N ILE A 160 -5.39 -28.97 -9.94
CA ILE A 160 -5.06 -27.57 -9.66
C ILE A 160 -4.33 -26.93 -10.85
N ARG A 161 -3.41 -27.64 -11.52
CA ARG A 161 -2.72 -27.10 -12.71
C ARG A 161 -3.68 -26.79 -13.85
N SER A 162 -4.65 -27.65 -14.13
CA SER A 162 -5.65 -27.37 -15.18
C SER A 162 -6.57 -26.20 -14.81
N TYR A 163 -6.78 -25.95 -13.53
CA TYR A 163 -7.56 -24.83 -13.04
C TYR A 163 -6.81 -23.50 -13.12
N ALA A 164 -5.46 -23.56 -13.07
CA ALA A 164 -4.58 -22.40 -13.15
C ALA A 164 -4.66 -21.64 -14.48
N ASP A 165 -5.13 -22.26 -15.54
CA ASP A 165 -5.26 -21.62 -16.86
C ASP A 165 -6.37 -20.56 -16.89
N ARG A 166 -7.36 -20.65 -16.01
CA ARG A 166 -8.52 -19.74 -15.98
C ARG A 166 -8.68 -19.00 -14.65
N HIS A 167 -7.95 -19.40 -13.61
CA HIS A 167 -8.12 -18.88 -12.27
C HIS A 167 -6.77 -18.58 -11.64
N PRO A 168 -6.64 -17.46 -10.90
CA PRO A 168 -5.42 -17.14 -10.19
C PRO A 168 -5.21 -18.09 -9.01
N ILE A 169 -4.10 -18.81 -9.03
CA ILE A 169 -3.65 -19.67 -7.95
C ILE A 169 -2.44 -19.04 -7.30
N VAL A 170 -2.55 -18.72 -6.02
CA VAL A 170 -1.49 -18.07 -5.24
C VAL A 170 -0.88 -19.07 -4.27
N HIS A 171 0.40 -19.36 -4.45
CA HIS A 171 1.20 -20.13 -3.50
C HIS A 171 1.59 -19.23 -2.32
N ILE A 172 1.12 -19.57 -1.12
CA ILE A 172 1.48 -18.86 0.11
C ILE A 172 2.68 -19.55 0.74
N THR A 173 3.79 -18.82 0.86
CA THR A 173 5.01 -19.24 1.54
C THR A 173 5.19 -18.43 2.83
N ARG A 174 6.08 -18.89 3.71
CA ARG A 174 6.41 -18.22 4.96
C ARG A 174 7.79 -18.65 5.45
N ASP A 175 8.43 -17.79 6.24
CA ASP A 175 9.69 -18.11 6.89
C ASP A 175 9.57 -19.37 7.78
N PRO A 176 10.64 -20.19 7.88
CA PRO A 176 10.63 -21.44 8.64
C PRO A 176 10.24 -21.27 10.11
N ALA A 177 10.66 -20.16 10.74
CA ALA A 177 10.33 -19.86 12.14
C ALA A 177 8.82 -19.64 12.35
N GLY A 178 8.17 -18.95 11.41
CA GLY A 178 6.73 -18.73 11.43
C GLY A 178 5.93 -20.01 11.23
N VAL A 179 6.40 -20.93 10.38
CA VAL A 179 5.79 -22.24 10.19
C VAL A 179 6.00 -23.12 11.43
N GLN A 180 7.22 -23.13 12.00
CA GLN A 180 7.53 -23.88 13.21
C GLN A 180 6.67 -23.46 14.40
N SER A 181 6.49 -22.16 14.60
CA SER A 181 5.65 -21.62 15.69
C SER A 181 4.20 -22.13 15.63
N TYR A 182 3.70 -22.46 14.45
CA TYR A 182 2.38 -23.07 14.27
C TYR A 182 2.39 -24.58 14.50
N LEU A 183 3.40 -25.29 13.97
CA LEU A 183 3.48 -26.75 14.01
C LEU A 183 3.98 -27.29 15.34
N GLN A 184 4.51 -26.47 16.22
CA GLN A 184 5.00 -26.70 17.62
C GLN A 184 5.80 -27.98 17.90
N ALA A 185 5.36 -29.12 17.34
CA ALA A 185 5.95 -30.46 17.55
C ALA A 185 7.15 -30.76 16.62
N TRP A 186 7.52 -29.80 15.71
CA TRP A 186 8.56 -30.03 14.70
C TRP A 186 9.79 -29.19 15.00
N ASN A 187 10.99 -29.79 14.86
CA ASN A 187 12.23 -29.01 14.90
C ASN A 187 12.43 -28.20 13.62
N MET A 188 13.31 -27.20 13.67
CA MET A 188 13.59 -26.29 12.57
C MET A 188 14.05 -27.00 11.31
N GLU A 189 14.94 -27.98 11.46
CA GLU A 189 15.52 -28.74 10.34
C GLU A 189 14.42 -29.47 9.55
N ARG A 190 13.48 -30.13 10.26
CA ARG A 190 12.35 -30.82 9.62
C ARG A 190 11.41 -29.88 8.90
N VAL A 191 11.19 -28.68 9.44
CA VAL A 191 10.38 -27.64 8.78
C VAL A 191 11.07 -27.16 7.51
N GLN A 192 12.39 -26.92 7.55
CA GLN A 192 13.17 -26.56 6.37
C GLN A 192 13.13 -27.64 5.30
N GLN A 193 13.36 -28.91 5.68
CA GLN A 193 13.26 -30.04 4.74
C GLN A 193 11.87 -30.14 4.09
N LEU A 194 10.80 -29.89 4.86
CA LEU A 194 9.45 -29.90 4.31
C LEU A 194 9.22 -28.74 3.32
N LEU A 195 9.68 -27.54 3.64
CA LEU A 195 9.59 -26.38 2.76
C LEU A 195 10.34 -26.64 1.44
N HIS A 196 11.55 -27.18 1.54
CA HIS A 196 12.36 -27.54 0.36
C HIS A 196 11.71 -28.63 -0.51
N ALA A 197 11.18 -29.67 0.08
CA ALA A 197 10.59 -30.78 -0.65
C ALA A 197 9.25 -30.42 -1.30
N SER A 198 8.46 -29.54 -0.68
CA SER A 198 7.13 -29.17 -1.16
C SER A 198 7.11 -27.96 -2.07
N GLY A 199 8.10 -27.06 -1.97
CA GLY A 199 8.17 -25.81 -2.71
C GLY A 199 8.04 -26.00 -4.23
N PRO A 200 8.85 -26.86 -4.87
CA PRO A 200 8.76 -27.13 -6.30
C PRO A 200 7.39 -27.61 -6.76
N LEU A 201 6.78 -28.54 -6.03
CA LEU A 201 5.43 -29.05 -6.36
C LEU A 201 4.39 -27.94 -6.27
N LEU A 202 4.35 -27.18 -5.17
CA LEU A 202 3.40 -26.10 -4.95
C LEU A 202 3.55 -25.00 -6.01
N ARG A 203 4.80 -24.66 -6.32
CA ARG A 203 5.13 -23.67 -7.35
C ARG A 203 4.69 -24.12 -8.73
N SER A 204 4.83 -25.42 -9.07
CA SER A 204 4.35 -25.94 -10.35
C SER A 204 2.81 -25.89 -10.51
N CYS A 205 2.08 -25.77 -9.42
CA CYS A 205 0.61 -25.66 -9.39
C CYS A 205 0.10 -24.22 -9.37
N ALA A 206 0.95 -23.21 -9.13
CA ALA A 206 0.53 -21.84 -8.93
C ALA A 206 0.97 -20.90 -10.05
N ASN A 207 0.23 -19.82 -10.26
CA ASN A 207 0.61 -18.71 -11.13
C ASN A 207 1.44 -17.67 -10.37
N PHE A 208 1.07 -17.42 -9.11
CA PHE A 208 1.65 -16.37 -8.28
C PHE A 208 2.17 -16.93 -6.96
N GLU A 209 3.05 -16.17 -6.33
CA GLU A 209 3.62 -16.50 -5.03
C GLU A 209 3.54 -15.30 -4.09
N PHE A 210 3.13 -15.55 -2.84
CA PHE A 210 3.08 -14.54 -1.79
C PHE A 210 3.86 -15.03 -0.57
N PHE A 211 4.90 -14.29 -0.21
CA PHE A 211 5.66 -14.55 1.00
C PHE A 211 5.03 -13.81 2.19
N ASN A 212 4.45 -14.58 3.11
CA ASN A 212 3.82 -14.08 4.32
C ASN A 212 4.86 -13.85 5.41
N LEU A 213 5.51 -12.70 5.39
CA LEU A 213 6.61 -12.33 6.29
C LEU A 213 6.14 -12.32 7.75
N THR A 214 6.87 -13.02 8.62
CA THR A 214 6.66 -13.01 10.07
C THR A 214 7.39 -11.82 10.69
N GLU A 215 6.66 -10.87 11.25
CA GLU A 215 7.26 -9.78 12.04
C GLU A 215 7.62 -10.31 13.43
N LYS A 216 8.87 -10.09 13.83
CA LYS A 216 9.30 -10.33 15.21
C LYS A 216 8.79 -9.17 16.07
N LEU A 217 7.90 -9.48 17.00
CA LEU A 217 7.56 -8.54 18.06
C LEU A 217 8.81 -8.42 18.95
N THR A 218 9.39 -7.24 19.02
CA THR A 218 10.38 -6.94 20.05
C THR A 218 9.69 -7.08 21.40
N ALA A 219 10.20 -7.97 22.24
CA ALA A 219 9.74 -8.13 23.61
C ALA A 219 10.04 -6.81 24.36
N VAL A 220 9.01 -6.10 24.73
CA VAL A 220 9.14 -4.86 25.48
C VAL A 220 8.78 -5.18 26.92
N GLU A 221 9.73 -4.97 27.83
CA GLU A 221 9.61 -5.29 29.25
C GLU A 221 8.76 -4.27 30.04
N ASP A 222 8.38 -3.15 29.45
CA ASP A 222 7.59 -2.07 30.07
C ASP A 222 6.07 -2.33 29.96
N PRO A 223 5.29 -2.25 31.06
CA PRO A 223 3.83 -2.43 31.06
C PRO A 223 3.07 -1.42 30.19
N GLN A 224 3.56 -0.19 30.04
CA GLN A 224 2.97 0.80 29.11
C GLN A 224 3.27 0.44 27.64
N ALA A 225 4.36 -0.24 27.38
CA ALA A 225 4.72 -0.73 26.08
C ALA A 225 4.02 -2.07 25.73
N GLN A 226 3.45 -2.80 26.69
CA GLN A 226 2.60 -3.98 26.39
C GLN A 226 1.29 -3.58 25.71
N ASP A 227 0.73 -2.44 25.99
CA ASP A 227 -0.44 -1.92 25.27
C ASP A 227 -0.06 -1.46 23.85
N GLN A 228 1.15 -0.90 23.69
CA GLN A 228 1.72 -0.63 22.36
C GLN A 228 2.06 -1.93 21.61
N ALA A 229 2.52 -2.97 22.29
CA ALA A 229 2.76 -4.28 21.68
C ALA A 229 1.47 -4.97 21.21
N LYS A 230 0.36 -4.83 21.95
CA LYS A 230 -0.97 -5.30 21.48
C LYS A 230 -1.45 -4.50 20.26
N ARG A 231 -1.21 -3.19 20.22
CA ARG A 231 -1.43 -2.36 19.02
C ARG A 231 -0.49 -2.79 17.88
N GLY A 232 0.74 -3.18 18.17
CA GLY A 232 1.70 -3.71 17.21
C GLY A 232 1.18 -4.94 16.48
N LEU A 233 0.55 -5.88 17.18
CA LEU A 233 0.00 -7.10 16.57
C LEU A 233 -1.12 -6.81 15.57
N PHE A 234 -1.99 -5.85 15.91
CA PHE A 234 -3.06 -5.40 15.02
C PHE A 234 -2.51 -4.69 13.79
N LEU A 235 -1.52 -3.82 13.96
CA LEU A 235 -0.85 -3.12 12.85
C LEU A 235 -0.12 -4.09 11.91
N THR A 236 0.48 -5.16 12.45
CA THR A 236 1.11 -6.22 11.64
C THR A 236 0.10 -6.88 10.72
N LEU A 237 -1.08 -7.27 11.23
CA LEU A 237 -2.13 -7.86 10.41
C LEU A 237 -2.58 -6.88 9.30
N LYS A 238 -2.68 -5.57 9.60
CA LYS A 238 -3.06 -4.54 8.62
C LYS A 238 -2.00 -4.33 7.54
N ARG A 239 -0.72 -4.49 7.89
CA ARG A 239 0.38 -4.44 6.90
C ARG A 239 0.33 -5.65 5.97
N VAL A 240 0.13 -6.86 6.52
CA VAL A 240 -0.04 -8.09 5.72
C VAL A 240 -1.26 -7.99 4.81
N GLU A 241 -2.40 -7.50 5.34
CA GLU A 241 -3.61 -7.23 4.54
C GLU A 241 -3.30 -6.31 3.36
N ARG A 242 -2.63 -5.19 3.62
CA ARG A 242 -2.23 -4.23 2.58
C ARG A 242 -1.39 -4.89 1.47
N ASP A 243 -0.35 -5.62 1.87
CA ASP A 243 0.60 -6.22 0.93
C ASP A 243 -0.07 -7.32 0.10
N PHE A 244 -0.91 -8.15 0.74
CA PHE A 244 -1.64 -9.22 0.06
C PHE A 244 -2.72 -8.66 -0.89
N LEU A 245 -3.50 -7.68 -0.47
CA LEU A 245 -4.49 -7.03 -1.32
C LEU A 245 -3.84 -6.27 -2.49
N LYS A 246 -2.63 -5.76 -2.32
CA LYS A 246 -1.86 -5.16 -3.42
C LYS A 246 -1.47 -6.20 -4.47
N LEU A 247 -1.02 -7.39 -4.06
CA LEU A 247 -0.78 -8.50 -4.99
C LEU A 247 -2.06 -8.90 -5.73
N LEU A 248 -3.17 -9.11 -5.00
CA LEU A 248 -4.44 -9.48 -5.62
C LEU A 248 -4.97 -8.43 -6.60
N ARG A 249 -4.74 -7.15 -6.31
CA ARG A 249 -5.05 -6.07 -7.25
C ARG A 249 -4.21 -6.16 -8.53
N ASN A 250 -2.92 -6.46 -8.41
CA ASN A 250 -2.07 -6.67 -9.57
C ASN A 250 -2.51 -7.90 -10.41
N ILE A 251 -3.14 -8.87 -9.78
CA ILE A 251 -3.67 -10.06 -10.47
C ILE A 251 -5.01 -9.77 -11.15
N LEU A 252 -5.98 -9.25 -10.40
CA LEU A 252 -7.39 -9.12 -10.83
C LEU A 252 -7.71 -7.78 -11.52
N GLY A 253 -6.85 -6.79 -11.34
CA GLY A 253 -7.06 -5.43 -11.84
C GLY A 253 -7.92 -4.52 -10.96
N ASP A 254 -8.12 -3.31 -11.45
CA ASP A 254 -8.69 -2.18 -10.70
C ASP A 254 -10.22 -2.08 -10.76
N HIS A 255 -10.92 -3.18 -11.05
CA HIS A 255 -12.38 -3.17 -11.16
C HIS A 255 -13.09 -2.73 -9.87
N ASN A 256 -12.38 -2.76 -8.73
CA ASN A 256 -12.88 -2.33 -7.43
C ASN A 256 -11.99 -1.22 -6.84
N ARG A 257 -12.16 0.03 -7.33
CA ARG A 257 -11.42 1.22 -6.85
C ARG A 257 -11.50 1.45 -5.33
N VAL A 258 -12.54 0.92 -4.69
CA VAL A 258 -12.79 1.05 -3.25
C VAL A 258 -11.71 0.39 -2.39
N LEU A 259 -11.00 -0.61 -2.90
CA LEU A 259 -10.13 -1.47 -2.09
C LEU A 259 -8.69 -1.00 -1.97
N SER A 260 -8.23 -0.06 -2.78
CA SER A 260 -6.83 0.37 -2.73
C SER A 260 -6.56 1.35 -1.59
N HIS A 261 -5.71 0.94 -0.65
CA HIS A 261 -5.29 1.79 0.48
C HIS A 261 -4.60 3.08 0.02
N HIS A 262 -3.88 3.03 -1.09
CA HIS A 262 -3.06 4.13 -1.61
C HIS A 262 -3.68 4.85 -2.81
N SER A 263 -4.80 4.41 -3.37
CA SER A 263 -5.44 5.06 -4.52
C SER A 263 -5.95 6.47 -4.24
N ALA A 264 -6.05 6.86 -2.96
CA ALA A 264 -6.46 8.20 -2.56
C ALA A 264 -5.33 9.24 -2.66
N TYR A 265 -4.06 8.81 -2.65
CA TYR A 265 -2.95 9.76 -2.70
C TYR A 265 -2.70 10.25 -4.12
N PRO A 266 -2.35 11.54 -4.30
CA PRO A 266 -2.28 12.18 -5.62
C PRO A 266 -1.39 11.45 -6.64
N LEU A 267 -0.23 10.94 -6.20
CA LEU A 267 0.72 10.25 -7.08
C LEU A 267 0.40 8.76 -7.31
N SER A 268 -0.65 8.21 -6.68
CA SER A 268 -0.96 6.78 -6.82
C SER A 268 -1.58 6.44 -8.17
N GLU A 269 -2.21 7.40 -8.83
CA GLU A 269 -2.86 7.23 -10.12
C GLU A 269 -1.94 7.55 -11.30
N VAL A 270 -0.76 8.15 -11.02
CA VAL A 270 0.20 8.54 -12.06
C VAL A 270 1.39 7.59 -12.04
N PRO A 271 1.58 6.75 -13.08
CA PRO A 271 2.73 5.85 -13.16
C PRO A 271 4.06 6.60 -13.05
N VAL A 272 5.03 6.01 -12.38
CA VAL A 272 6.30 6.67 -12.09
C VAL A 272 7.08 7.06 -13.34
N HIS A 273 6.95 6.30 -14.43
CA HIS A 273 7.63 6.56 -15.70
C HIS A 273 6.96 7.62 -16.58
N HIS A 274 5.81 8.18 -16.16
CA HIS A 274 5.18 9.34 -16.78
C HIS A 274 5.55 10.65 -16.08
N ARG A 275 6.16 10.59 -14.89
CA ARG A 275 6.60 11.76 -14.14
C ARG A 275 8.07 12.10 -14.45
N SER A 276 8.42 13.38 -14.39
CA SER A 276 9.79 13.83 -14.64
C SER A 276 10.67 13.76 -13.39
N PHE A 277 11.97 13.52 -13.59
CA PHE A 277 13.00 13.43 -12.56
C PHE A 277 12.72 12.40 -11.46
N THR A 278 12.12 11.26 -11.83
CA THR A 278 11.83 10.19 -10.89
C THR A 278 13.08 9.38 -10.55
N LEU A 279 13.16 8.96 -9.28
CA LEU A 279 14.32 8.31 -8.71
C LEU A 279 13.99 6.88 -8.27
N ALA A 280 14.88 5.92 -8.58
CA ALA A 280 14.78 4.53 -8.16
C ALA A 280 15.91 4.22 -7.16
N ALA A 281 15.59 4.04 -5.88
CA ALA A 281 16.57 3.64 -4.87
C ALA A 281 16.98 2.19 -5.12
N GLN A 282 18.26 1.97 -5.46
CA GLN A 282 18.79 0.64 -5.70
C GLN A 282 19.26 -0.01 -4.40
N VAL A 283 18.94 -1.29 -4.23
CA VAL A 283 19.36 -2.13 -3.12
C VAL A 283 19.65 -3.55 -3.62
N GLY A 284 20.76 -4.12 -3.20
CA GLY A 284 21.10 -5.51 -3.51
C GLY A 284 20.31 -6.48 -2.66
N ILE A 285 19.97 -7.64 -3.21
CA ILE A 285 19.23 -8.68 -2.46
C ILE A 285 19.94 -9.08 -1.18
N TYR A 286 21.27 -9.19 -1.19
CA TYR A 286 22.07 -9.56 -0.02
C TYR A 286 22.08 -8.47 1.04
N ASP A 287 22.04 -7.19 0.65
CA ASP A 287 21.98 -6.08 1.59
C ASP A 287 20.68 -6.13 2.41
N ILE A 288 19.62 -6.66 1.82
CA ILE A 288 18.31 -6.88 2.49
C ILE A 288 18.36 -8.12 3.38
N VAL A 289 18.84 -9.25 2.85
CA VAL A 289 18.87 -10.55 3.57
C VAL A 289 19.81 -10.45 4.78
N ASP A 290 20.98 -9.84 4.61
CA ASP A 290 21.98 -9.66 5.66
C ASP A 290 21.65 -8.50 6.61
N LYS A 291 20.54 -7.78 6.38
CA LYS A 291 20.04 -6.64 7.17
C LYS A 291 21.05 -5.50 7.33
N VAL A 292 21.82 -5.26 6.31
CA VAL A 292 22.85 -4.20 6.28
C VAL A 292 22.24 -2.83 5.97
N VAL A 293 21.08 -2.80 5.31
CA VAL A 293 20.41 -1.57 4.87
C VAL A 293 19.28 -1.19 5.82
N ASP A 294 19.23 0.09 6.18
CA ASP A 294 18.05 0.70 6.79
C ASP A 294 16.92 0.81 5.75
N LEU A 295 15.93 -0.06 5.92
CA LEU A 295 14.82 -0.16 5.00
C LEU A 295 13.86 1.03 5.10
N ASP A 296 13.76 1.68 6.27
CA ASP A 296 12.90 2.84 6.47
C ASP A 296 13.42 4.07 5.72
N GLY A 297 14.73 4.15 5.53
CA GLY A 297 15.38 5.19 4.73
C GLY A 297 15.30 4.98 3.22
N LEU A 298 14.98 3.78 2.72
CA LEU A 298 15.00 3.46 1.28
C LEU A 298 14.09 4.36 0.43
N GLN A 299 12.95 4.77 0.96
CA GLN A 299 11.97 5.57 0.22
C GLN A 299 12.15 7.08 0.37
N VAL A 300 13.19 7.54 1.10
CA VAL A 300 13.43 8.99 1.29
C VAL A 300 13.91 9.61 -0.02
N GLY A 301 13.06 10.45 -0.62
CA GLY A 301 13.31 11.09 -1.91
C GLY A 301 13.21 10.16 -3.12
N ALA A 302 12.88 8.88 -2.94
CA ALA A 302 12.75 7.92 -4.03
C ALA A 302 11.29 7.72 -4.47
N ASP A 303 11.08 7.54 -5.76
CA ASP A 303 9.78 7.28 -6.40
C ASP A 303 9.55 5.79 -6.67
N ALA A 304 10.61 4.97 -6.66
CA ALA A 304 10.59 3.52 -6.78
C ALA A 304 11.74 2.91 -5.99
N VAL A 305 11.66 1.61 -5.69
CA VAL A 305 12.77 0.82 -5.14
C VAL A 305 13.14 -0.26 -6.17
N GLU A 306 14.40 -0.30 -6.57
CA GLU A 306 14.94 -1.31 -7.48
C GLU A 306 15.75 -2.35 -6.68
N VAL A 307 15.21 -3.57 -6.57
CA VAL A 307 15.89 -4.70 -5.92
C VAL A 307 16.73 -5.42 -6.97
N VAL A 308 18.05 -5.41 -6.79
CA VAL A 308 19.00 -6.00 -7.72
C VAL A 308 19.39 -7.40 -7.26
N ILE A 309 19.06 -8.40 -8.08
CA ILE A 309 19.35 -9.81 -7.85
C ILE A 309 20.69 -10.11 -8.51
N THR A 310 21.77 -10.08 -7.72
CA THR A 310 23.14 -10.22 -8.20
C THR A 310 23.63 -11.65 -8.26
N SER A 311 24.62 -11.93 -9.10
CA SER A 311 25.18 -13.26 -9.37
C SER A 311 26.19 -13.76 -8.33
N LYS A 312 26.51 -13.01 -7.28
CA LYS A 312 27.50 -13.42 -6.26
C LYS A 312 27.22 -14.78 -5.60
N ALA A 313 25.98 -15.24 -5.62
CA ALA A 313 25.55 -16.53 -5.10
C ALA A 313 25.50 -17.63 -6.16
N PHE A 314 25.71 -17.30 -7.43
CA PHE A 314 25.63 -18.33 -8.46
C PHE A 314 26.91 -19.13 -8.47
N LEU A 315 26.76 -20.36 -8.08
CA LEU A 315 27.69 -21.47 -8.16
C LEU A 315 28.15 -21.70 -9.61
N PRO A 316 29.17 -22.55 -9.81
CA PRO A 316 29.83 -22.73 -11.08
C PRO A 316 28.86 -22.85 -12.24
N ALA A 317 29.28 -22.42 -13.43
CA ALA A 317 28.54 -22.31 -14.69
C ALA A 317 27.75 -23.57 -15.15
N SER A 318 27.80 -24.64 -14.37
CA SER A 318 27.07 -25.89 -14.63
C SER A 318 25.63 -25.93 -14.09
N GLN A 319 25.20 -24.93 -13.31
CA GLN A 319 23.87 -24.92 -12.69
C GLN A 319 22.86 -24.11 -13.56
N GLN A 320 22.05 -24.78 -14.30
CA GLN A 320 21.03 -24.20 -15.19
C GLN A 320 19.71 -23.82 -14.51
N VAL A 321 19.50 -24.28 -13.26
CA VAL A 321 18.25 -24.09 -12.51
C VAL A 321 18.55 -23.38 -11.20
N PRO A 322 17.75 -22.35 -10.80
CA PRO A 322 17.95 -21.66 -9.53
C PRO A 322 17.66 -22.61 -8.36
N ARG A 323 18.46 -22.50 -7.28
CA ARG A 323 18.26 -23.28 -6.07
C ARG A 323 17.01 -22.79 -5.33
N GLU A 324 16.28 -23.71 -4.72
CA GLU A 324 15.07 -23.44 -3.95
C GLU A 324 15.29 -22.40 -2.85
N ASP A 325 16.41 -22.50 -2.12
CA ASP A 325 16.80 -21.52 -1.09
C ASP A 325 16.89 -20.10 -1.64
N PHE A 326 17.47 -19.98 -2.83
CA PHE A 326 17.66 -18.67 -3.43
C PHE A 326 16.33 -18.07 -3.90
N LEU A 327 15.42 -18.87 -4.43
CA LEU A 327 14.08 -18.41 -4.77
C LEU A 327 13.32 -17.93 -3.52
N LEU A 328 13.42 -18.65 -2.41
CA LEU A 328 12.83 -18.22 -1.14
C LEU A 328 13.46 -16.91 -0.62
N GLN A 329 14.79 -16.75 -0.74
CA GLN A 329 15.48 -15.49 -0.40
C GLN A 329 14.99 -14.31 -1.24
N ILE A 330 14.76 -14.50 -2.55
CA ILE A 330 14.18 -13.47 -3.42
C ILE A 330 12.78 -13.09 -2.95
N ALA A 331 11.93 -14.08 -2.64
CA ALA A 331 10.57 -13.83 -2.16
C ALA A 331 10.56 -13.10 -0.80
N GLU A 332 11.43 -13.51 0.13
CA GLU A 332 11.57 -12.88 1.44
C GLU A 332 12.07 -11.44 1.32
N ALA A 333 13.11 -11.19 0.51
CA ALA A 333 13.64 -9.86 0.27
C ALA A 333 12.58 -8.94 -0.38
N TYR A 334 11.87 -9.43 -1.39
CA TYR A 334 10.76 -8.70 -2.00
C TYR A 334 9.67 -8.36 -0.99
N ALA A 335 9.23 -9.34 -0.18
CA ALA A 335 8.22 -9.14 0.84
C ALA A 335 8.68 -8.15 1.93
N THR A 336 9.97 -8.18 2.28
CA THR A 336 10.57 -7.28 3.26
C THR A 336 10.56 -5.84 2.77
N VAL A 337 10.98 -5.59 1.54
CA VAL A 337 10.89 -4.25 0.93
C VAL A 337 9.43 -3.82 0.79
N ARG A 338 8.54 -4.70 0.34
CA ARG A 338 7.10 -4.42 0.20
C ARG A 338 6.45 -4.04 1.53
N ARG A 339 6.89 -4.64 2.64
CA ARG A 339 6.37 -4.37 3.97
C ARG A 339 6.64 -2.95 4.45
N VAL A 340 7.77 -2.36 4.07
CA VAL A 340 8.20 -1.03 4.52
C VAL A 340 7.88 0.08 3.50
N THR A 341 7.71 -0.25 2.21
CA THR A 341 7.50 0.76 1.17
C THR A 341 6.13 0.68 0.49
N ILE A 342 5.65 1.85 0.08
CA ILE A 342 4.43 2.00 -0.73
C ILE A 342 4.72 2.28 -2.20
N VAL A 343 5.96 2.70 -2.52
CA VAL A 343 6.36 3.00 -3.90
C VAL A 343 6.46 1.71 -4.74
N PRO A 344 6.42 1.82 -6.07
CA PRO A 344 6.63 0.68 -6.95
C PRO A 344 7.96 -0.03 -6.69
N ILE A 345 7.98 -1.36 -6.81
CA ILE A 345 9.19 -2.17 -6.75
C ILE A 345 9.56 -2.62 -8.16
N ILE A 346 10.82 -2.45 -8.50
CA ILE A 346 11.44 -2.94 -9.73
C ILE A 346 12.30 -4.14 -9.35
N LEU A 347 12.06 -5.30 -9.96
CA LEU A 347 12.94 -6.46 -9.81
C LEU A 347 13.89 -6.52 -11.02
N THR A 348 15.19 -6.48 -10.74
CA THR A 348 16.24 -6.48 -11.75
C THR A 348 17.18 -7.66 -11.53
N VAL A 349 17.17 -8.62 -12.46
CA VAL A 349 18.12 -9.74 -12.48
C VAL A 349 19.42 -9.28 -13.14
N ASP A 350 20.56 -9.69 -12.59
CA ASP A 350 21.89 -9.35 -13.11
C ASP A 350 21.98 -9.64 -14.64
N ARG A 351 22.14 -8.56 -15.40
CA ARG A 351 22.17 -8.61 -16.88
C ARG A 351 23.23 -9.54 -17.43
N ARG A 352 24.34 -9.74 -16.68
CA ARG A 352 25.45 -10.59 -17.12
C ARG A 352 25.04 -12.05 -17.29
N LEU A 353 24.05 -12.49 -16.53
CA LEU A 353 23.47 -13.83 -16.66
C LEU A 353 22.79 -14.04 -18.01
N GLY A 354 22.26 -13.00 -18.63
CA GLY A 354 21.62 -13.11 -19.95
C GLY A 354 22.56 -13.59 -21.05
N GLY A 355 23.86 -13.31 -20.91
CA GLY A 355 24.89 -13.81 -21.83
C GLY A 355 25.60 -15.08 -21.34
N SER A 356 25.86 -15.20 -20.03
CA SER A 356 26.65 -16.31 -19.46
C SER A 356 25.83 -17.54 -19.08
N ALA A 357 24.55 -17.35 -18.68
CA ALA A 357 23.65 -18.42 -18.25
C ALA A 357 22.19 -18.07 -18.61
N PRO A 358 21.80 -18.08 -19.89
CA PRO A 358 20.52 -17.56 -20.34
C PRO A 358 19.34 -18.36 -19.76
N ASP A 359 19.45 -19.66 -19.52
CA ASP A 359 18.38 -20.48 -18.93
C ASP A 359 18.10 -20.04 -17.49
N LEU A 360 19.15 -19.83 -16.69
CA LEU A 360 19.04 -19.33 -15.34
C LEU A 360 18.45 -17.92 -15.29
N TYR A 361 18.86 -17.05 -16.22
CA TYR A 361 18.34 -15.69 -16.34
C TYR A 361 16.83 -15.70 -16.59
N HIS A 362 16.36 -16.51 -17.54
CA HIS A 362 14.94 -16.64 -17.86
C HIS A 362 14.13 -17.26 -16.70
N ALA A 363 14.67 -18.28 -16.05
CA ALA A 363 14.04 -18.90 -14.89
C ALA A 363 13.86 -17.89 -13.74
N LEU A 364 14.86 -17.04 -13.48
CA LEU A 364 14.80 -16.02 -12.45
C LEU A 364 13.79 -14.91 -12.79
N ILE A 365 13.75 -14.42 -14.02
CA ILE A 365 12.74 -13.43 -14.43
C ILE A 365 11.33 -14.04 -14.33
N SER A 366 11.14 -15.26 -14.82
CA SER A 366 9.86 -15.97 -14.71
C SER A 366 9.44 -16.09 -13.23
N TYR A 367 10.37 -16.36 -12.33
CA TYR A 367 10.09 -16.38 -10.89
C TYR A 367 9.74 -14.99 -10.34
N CYS A 368 10.48 -13.95 -10.73
CA CYS A 368 10.19 -12.57 -10.33
C CYS A 368 8.77 -12.13 -10.72
N LEU A 369 8.30 -12.51 -11.90
CA LEU A 369 6.94 -12.19 -12.37
C LEU A 369 5.85 -12.82 -11.48
N ARG A 370 6.10 -13.98 -10.89
CA ARG A 370 5.15 -14.66 -9.96
C ARG A 370 4.95 -13.89 -8.67
N LEU A 371 5.92 -13.06 -8.26
CA LEU A 371 5.81 -12.19 -7.07
C LEU A 371 4.93 -10.95 -7.33
N GLY A 372 4.56 -10.68 -8.60
CA GLY A 372 3.70 -9.58 -9.01
C GLY A 372 4.30 -8.19 -8.72
N PRO A 373 5.58 -7.90 -9.08
CA PRO A 373 6.13 -6.57 -8.95
C PRO A 373 5.47 -5.60 -9.92
N GLU A 374 5.55 -4.30 -9.67
CA GLU A 374 5.07 -3.30 -10.62
C GLU A 374 5.93 -3.24 -11.87
N TYR A 375 7.26 -3.41 -11.72
CA TYR A 375 8.21 -3.43 -12.83
C TYR A 375 9.17 -4.60 -12.73
N CYS A 376 9.60 -5.11 -13.89
CA CYS A 376 10.68 -6.07 -14.01
C CYS A 376 11.62 -5.65 -15.15
N THR A 377 12.94 -5.77 -14.95
CA THR A 377 13.93 -5.40 -15.97
C THR A 377 14.22 -6.58 -16.87
N LEU A 378 14.17 -6.36 -18.20
CA LEU A 378 14.46 -7.36 -19.24
C LEU A 378 15.64 -6.89 -20.11
N ALA A 379 16.72 -7.67 -20.20
CA ALA A 379 17.84 -7.37 -21.10
C ALA A 379 17.39 -7.51 -22.57
N ILE A 380 17.51 -6.45 -23.38
CA ILE A 380 17.03 -6.41 -24.77
C ILE A 380 18.15 -6.62 -25.80
N GLY A 381 19.41 -6.48 -25.41
CA GLY A 381 20.58 -6.60 -26.34
C GLY A 381 20.86 -8.02 -26.88
N VAL A 382 20.28 -9.06 -26.30
CA VAL A 382 20.45 -10.45 -26.72
C VAL A 382 19.18 -10.91 -27.44
N GLN A 383 19.29 -11.49 -28.63
CA GLN A 383 18.15 -12.13 -29.30
C GLN A 383 17.88 -13.48 -28.64
N ASP A 384 16.70 -13.62 -28.02
CA ASP A 384 16.23 -14.85 -27.39
C ASP A 384 14.72 -15.00 -27.60
N PRO A 385 14.26 -16.05 -28.30
CA PRO A 385 12.84 -16.27 -28.58
C PRO A 385 11.99 -16.44 -27.30
N ARG A 386 12.59 -16.84 -26.19
CA ARG A 386 11.90 -17.00 -24.89
C ARG A 386 11.42 -15.67 -24.30
N LYS A 387 11.92 -14.52 -24.76
CA LYS A 387 11.42 -13.21 -24.34
C LYS A 387 9.94 -13.02 -24.64
N ALA A 388 9.47 -13.56 -25.78
CA ALA A 388 8.06 -13.53 -26.10
C ALA A 388 7.21 -14.27 -25.05
N LEU A 389 7.73 -15.37 -24.49
CA LEU A 389 7.07 -16.13 -23.43
C LEU A 389 7.00 -15.33 -22.11
N LEU A 390 8.10 -14.64 -21.75
CA LEU A 390 8.10 -13.77 -20.56
C LEU A 390 7.10 -12.61 -20.70
N LEU A 391 7.03 -12.02 -21.89
CA LEU A 391 6.06 -10.95 -22.18
C LEU A 391 4.62 -11.43 -22.11
N ALA A 392 4.32 -12.63 -22.60
CA ALA A 392 3.00 -13.23 -22.51
C ALA A 392 2.61 -13.55 -21.05
N SER A 393 3.58 -13.93 -20.19
CA SER A 393 3.35 -14.30 -18.80
C SER A 393 3.47 -13.14 -17.81
N ARG A 394 3.70 -11.90 -18.27
CA ARG A 394 3.96 -10.74 -17.38
C ARG A 394 2.75 -10.29 -16.55
N GLY A 395 1.54 -10.64 -16.95
CA GLY A 395 0.33 -10.10 -16.35
C GLY A 395 0.29 -8.57 -16.45
N ARG A 396 0.17 -7.91 -15.30
CA ARG A 396 0.17 -6.44 -15.20
C ARG A 396 1.54 -5.84 -14.87
N THR A 397 2.57 -6.68 -14.70
CA THR A 397 3.95 -6.20 -14.51
C THR A 397 4.43 -5.49 -15.77
N LEU A 398 4.97 -4.28 -15.60
CA LEU A 398 5.54 -3.50 -16.69
C LEU A 398 7.02 -3.86 -16.89
N PHE A 399 7.44 -4.02 -18.14
CA PHE A 399 8.85 -4.29 -18.42
C PHE A 399 9.65 -3.01 -18.68
N ILE A 400 10.85 -2.99 -18.07
CA ILE A 400 11.91 -2.04 -18.40
C ILE A 400 12.92 -2.78 -19.28
N GLY A 401 12.92 -2.49 -20.58
CA GLY A 401 13.90 -3.03 -21.52
C GLY A 401 15.27 -2.41 -21.29
N LEU A 402 16.27 -3.19 -20.85
CA LEU A 402 17.62 -2.70 -20.55
C LEU A 402 18.59 -3.06 -21.67
N LEU A 403 19.20 -2.04 -22.29
CA LEU A 403 20.39 -2.16 -23.12
C LEU A 403 21.57 -1.53 -22.37
N HIS A 404 22.47 -2.35 -21.86
CA HIS A 404 23.73 -1.88 -21.31
C HIS A 404 24.87 -2.19 -22.28
N ARG A 405 25.73 -1.21 -22.50
CA ARG A 405 26.97 -1.37 -23.26
C ARG A 405 28.16 -1.26 -22.32
N ASP A 406 29.00 -2.29 -22.25
CA ASP A 406 30.21 -2.29 -21.43
C ASP A 406 31.26 -1.30 -21.97
N HIS A 407 31.19 -1.00 -23.28
CA HIS A 407 32.04 -0.02 -23.95
C HIS A 407 31.18 0.92 -24.80
N ALA A 408 31.48 2.21 -24.72
CA ALA A 408 30.80 3.19 -25.57
C ALA A 408 31.22 2.99 -27.05
N PRO A 409 30.29 3.06 -28.01
CA PRO A 409 30.60 3.06 -29.45
C PRO A 409 31.54 4.20 -29.82
N ALA A 410 32.24 4.10 -30.99
CA ALA A 410 33.17 5.14 -31.42
C ALA A 410 32.56 6.55 -31.48
N ARG A 411 31.25 6.65 -31.91
CA ARG A 411 30.48 7.91 -31.96
C ARG A 411 29.72 8.18 -30.66
N GLY A 412 29.86 7.36 -29.62
CA GLY A 412 29.16 7.53 -28.35
C GLY A 412 27.64 7.56 -28.55
N TRP A 413 26.95 8.55 -27.97
CA TRP A 413 25.49 8.73 -28.07
C TRP A 413 24.98 9.15 -29.47
N GLN A 414 25.89 9.59 -30.36
CA GLN A 414 25.57 9.87 -31.76
C GLN A 414 25.56 8.63 -32.66
N ASP A 415 25.88 7.46 -32.08
CA ASP A 415 25.87 6.22 -32.82
C ASP A 415 24.44 5.74 -33.08
N VAL A 416 24.11 5.48 -34.34
CA VAL A 416 22.76 5.09 -34.78
C VAL A 416 22.27 3.84 -34.05
N SER A 417 23.15 2.90 -33.74
CA SER A 417 22.83 1.66 -33.02
C SER A 417 22.22 1.88 -31.62
N CYS A 418 22.35 3.08 -31.04
CA CYS A 418 21.70 3.41 -29.79
C CYS A 418 20.20 3.61 -29.95
N LEU A 419 19.75 4.28 -31.03
CA LEU A 419 18.32 4.48 -31.35
C LEU A 419 17.67 3.25 -32.00
N GLU A 420 18.45 2.48 -32.75
CA GLU A 420 17.95 1.25 -33.42
C GLU A 420 17.39 0.24 -32.40
N ALA A 421 17.90 0.21 -31.19
CA ALA A 421 17.39 -0.66 -30.13
C ALA A 421 16.08 -0.18 -29.47
N TYR A 422 15.73 1.11 -29.64
CA TYR A 422 14.60 1.72 -28.94
C TYR A 422 13.26 1.25 -29.51
N LYS A 423 13.08 1.34 -30.85
CA LYS A 423 11.82 0.98 -31.49
C LYS A 423 11.46 -0.51 -31.30
N PRO A 424 12.37 -1.49 -31.55
CA PRO A 424 12.06 -2.89 -31.33
C PRO A 424 11.68 -3.21 -29.87
N ALA A 425 12.29 -2.53 -28.90
CA ALA A 425 11.95 -2.71 -27.49
C ALA A 425 10.55 -2.15 -27.16
N SER A 426 10.18 -1.03 -27.76
CA SER A 426 8.82 -0.46 -27.65
C SER A 426 7.79 -1.39 -28.31
N ASP A 427 8.05 -1.85 -29.55
CA ASP A 427 7.19 -2.77 -30.28
C ASP A 427 7.02 -4.12 -29.57
N MET A 428 8.04 -4.55 -28.82
CA MET A 428 8.00 -5.74 -27.96
C MET A 428 7.06 -5.55 -26.76
N GLY A 429 6.64 -4.31 -26.44
CA GLY A 429 5.75 -3.99 -25.31
C GLY A 429 6.46 -3.65 -24.00
N CYS A 430 7.72 -3.20 -24.03
CA CYS A 430 8.36 -2.56 -22.90
C CYS A 430 7.70 -1.19 -22.66
N SER A 431 7.45 -0.86 -21.37
CA SER A 431 6.89 0.45 -21.01
C SER A 431 7.97 1.52 -20.87
N VAL A 432 9.19 1.10 -20.55
CA VAL A 432 10.39 1.96 -20.47
C VAL A 432 11.54 1.26 -21.19
N VAL A 433 12.32 2.00 -21.95
CA VAL A 433 13.58 1.54 -22.52
C VAL A 433 14.73 2.28 -21.87
N LYS A 434 15.61 1.54 -21.19
CA LYS A 434 16.78 2.05 -20.46
C LYS A 434 18.04 1.72 -21.23
N ILE A 435 18.78 2.75 -21.68
CA ILE A 435 20.03 2.58 -22.41
C ILE A 435 21.17 3.18 -21.58
N THR A 436 22.22 2.39 -21.33
CA THR A 436 23.33 2.82 -20.49
C THR A 436 24.68 2.44 -21.09
N MET A 437 25.68 3.30 -20.96
CA MET A 437 27.09 3.05 -21.34
C MET A 437 28.04 3.88 -20.48
N PRO A 438 29.32 3.50 -20.36
CA PRO A 438 30.30 4.31 -19.62
C PRO A 438 30.60 5.64 -20.34
N ALA A 439 30.71 6.73 -19.56
CA ALA A 439 31.21 8.00 -20.08
C ALA A 439 32.73 7.91 -20.35
N ARG A 440 33.17 8.32 -21.53
CA ARG A 440 34.58 8.43 -21.89
C ARG A 440 35.20 9.77 -21.44
N ASN A 441 34.36 10.81 -21.47
CA ASN A 441 34.71 12.17 -21.08
C ASN A 441 33.45 12.93 -20.61
N ILE A 442 33.62 14.15 -20.11
CA ILE A 442 32.51 14.99 -19.62
C ILE A 442 31.55 15.36 -20.77
N GLY A 443 32.05 15.51 -22.00
CA GLY A 443 31.25 15.85 -23.18
C GLY A 443 30.17 14.81 -23.51
N ASP A 444 30.38 13.53 -23.15
CA ASP A 444 29.39 12.48 -23.35
C ASP A 444 28.07 12.74 -22.57
N ASN A 445 28.12 13.52 -21.47
CA ASN A 445 26.90 13.89 -20.74
C ASN A 445 26.02 14.90 -21.50
N PHE A 446 26.61 15.77 -22.30
CA PHE A 446 25.88 16.70 -23.15
C PHE A 446 25.37 16.03 -24.43
N ALA A 447 26.18 15.15 -25.04
CA ALA A 447 25.76 14.36 -26.20
C ALA A 447 24.54 13.48 -25.87
N LEU A 448 24.42 12.99 -24.63
CA LEU A 448 23.28 12.24 -24.13
C LEU A 448 21.98 13.06 -24.18
N GLN A 449 21.99 14.35 -23.86
CA GLN A 449 20.77 15.18 -23.89
C GLN A 449 20.21 15.28 -25.32
N SER A 450 21.07 15.49 -26.32
CA SER A 450 20.67 15.48 -27.72
C SER A 450 20.12 14.12 -28.18
N PHE A 451 20.66 13.02 -27.66
CA PHE A 451 20.16 11.68 -27.88
C PHE A 451 18.73 11.49 -27.32
N LEU A 452 18.50 11.94 -26.07
CA LEU A 452 17.19 11.84 -25.43
C LEU A 452 16.13 12.67 -26.18
N GLU A 453 16.50 13.89 -26.65
CA GLU A 453 15.62 14.73 -27.46
C GLU A 453 15.25 14.06 -28.80
N GLN A 454 16.21 13.39 -29.44
CA GLN A 454 15.92 12.60 -30.65
C GLN A 454 14.96 11.46 -30.38
N GLY A 455 15.16 10.73 -29.26
CA GLY A 455 14.26 9.65 -28.84
C GLY A 455 12.84 10.16 -28.52
N GLU A 456 12.70 11.31 -27.85
CA GLU A 456 11.40 11.92 -27.55
C GLU A 456 10.63 12.29 -28.83
N ARG A 457 11.33 12.78 -29.88
CA ARG A 457 10.75 13.08 -31.19
C ARG A 457 10.22 11.86 -31.95
N MET A 458 10.66 10.65 -31.60
CA MET A 458 10.13 9.41 -32.21
C MET A 458 8.70 9.12 -31.76
N MET A 459 8.20 9.72 -30.68
CA MET A 459 6.84 9.59 -30.14
C MET A 459 6.39 8.15 -29.97
N LEU A 460 7.29 7.25 -29.53
CA LEU A 460 6.97 5.86 -29.24
C LEU A 460 6.19 5.73 -27.93
N GLU A 461 5.46 4.63 -27.78
CA GLU A 461 4.67 4.34 -26.57
C GLU A 461 5.57 4.16 -25.34
N ALA A 462 6.67 3.41 -25.49
CA ALA A 462 7.66 3.24 -24.43
C ALA A 462 8.39 4.56 -24.14
N LYS A 463 8.62 4.87 -22.85
CA LYS A 463 9.43 6.02 -22.44
C LYS A 463 10.91 5.69 -22.53
N LEU A 464 11.70 6.59 -23.15
CA LEU A 464 13.17 6.46 -23.22
C LEU A 464 13.81 7.06 -21.98
N THR A 465 14.72 6.31 -21.36
CA THR A 465 15.63 6.80 -20.31
C THR A 465 17.04 6.36 -20.63
N ALA A 466 18.01 7.24 -20.45
CA ALA A 466 19.40 6.89 -20.70
C ALA A 466 20.33 7.68 -19.80
N TYR A 467 21.46 7.07 -19.42
CA TYR A 467 22.48 7.74 -18.62
C TYR A 467 23.85 7.11 -18.83
N ASN A 468 24.87 7.88 -18.55
CA ASN A 468 26.25 7.41 -18.53
C ASN A 468 26.58 6.72 -17.20
N THR A 469 27.26 5.60 -17.24
CA THR A 469 27.80 4.92 -16.07
C THR A 469 29.23 5.39 -15.75
N GLY A 470 29.73 5.03 -14.57
CA GLY A 470 31.05 5.42 -14.10
C GLY A 470 31.14 6.85 -13.52
N ALA A 471 32.25 7.19 -12.94
CA ALA A 471 32.43 8.45 -12.20
C ALA A 471 32.19 9.70 -13.04
N LEU A 472 32.60 9.70 -14.31
CA LEU A 472 32.40 10.80 -15.26
C LEU A 472 30.92 10.95 -15.69
N GLY A 473 30.15 9.87 -15.55
CA GLY A 473 28.72 9.82 -15.90
C GLY A 473 27.77 10.41 -14.85
N ARG A 474 28.23 10.70 -13.63
CA ARG A 474 27.37 11.17 -12.52
C ARG A 474 26.53 12.41 -12.86
N MET A 475 27.06 13.31 -13.68
CA MET A 475 26.33 14.47 -14.14
C MET A 475 25.06 14.06 -14.87
N SER A 476 25.10 13.07 -15.76
CA SER A 476 23.93 12.61 -16.52
C SER A 476 22.85 12.01 -15.63
N LEU A 477 23.21 11.38 -14.51
CA LEU A 477 22.25 10.87 -13.53
C LEU A 477 21.46 12.02 -12.88
N CYS A 478 22.08 13.17 -12.61
CA CYS A 478 21.38 14.33 -12.02
C CYS A 478 20.31 14.91 -12.94
N TYR A 479 20.47 14.77 -14.26
CA TYR A 479 19.52 15.34 -15.25
C TYR A 479 18.65 14.27 -15.92
N ASN A 480 18.81 13.01 -15.55
CA ASN A 480 17.95 11.96 -16.09
C ASN A 480 16.52 12.11 -15.61
N LYS A 481 15.55 12.06 -16.56
CA LYS A 481 14.14 12.35 -16.27
C LYS A 481 13.39 11.17 -15.64
N ILE A 482 13.78 9.91 -15.90
CA ILE A 482 12.95 8.76 -15.57
C ILE A 482 13.75 7.67 -14.86
N LEU A 483 13.30 7.30 -13.66
CA LEU A 483 13.83 6.17 -12.87
C LEU A 483 15.36 6.17 -12.74
N THR A 484 15.91 7.33 -12.38
CA THR A 484 17.34 7.48 -12.12
C THR A 484 17.77 6.60 -10.97
N PRO A 485 18.79 5.73 -11.14
CA PRO A 485 19.29 4.92 -10.03
C PRO A 485 20.00 5.79 -8.99
N VAL A 486 19.56 5.66 -7.73
CA VAL A 486 20.14 6.40 -6.61
C VAL A 486 20.47 5.48 -5.46
N ARG A 487 21.47 5.85 -4.65
CA ARG A 487 21.79 5.16 -3.39
C ARG A 487 20.90 5.73 -2.27
N SER A 488 20.45 4.84 -1.39
CA SER A 488 19.84 5.28 -0.15
C SER A 488 20.84 6.07 0.70
N PRO A 489 20.43 7.19 1.33
CA PRO A 489 21.30 7.95 2.24
C PRO A 489 21.83 7.11 3.40
N SER A 490 21.09 6.10 3.85
CA SER A 490 21.47 5.20 4.94
C SER A 490 22.38 4.03 4.52
N ALA A 491 22.61 3.83 3.21
CA ALA A 491 23.50 2.79 2.72
C ALA A 491 24.98 3.22 2.88
N LEU A 492 25.48 3.08 4.09
CA LEU A 492 26.90 3.36 4.45
C LEU A 492 27.87 2.26 3.98
N THR A 493 27.41 1.27 3.23
CA THR A 493 28.23 0.11 2.87
C THR A 493 29.25 0.44 1.79
N THR A 494 30.47 0.13 2.10
CA THR A 494 31.71 0.34 1.32
C THR A 494 31.84 -0.54 0.08
N VAL A 495 30.89 -1.45 -0.16
CA VAL A 495 30.90 -2.33 -1.34
C VAL A 495 29.67 -2.03 -2.18
N PRO A 496 29.81 -1.54 -3.40
CA PRO A 496 28.68 -1.28 -4.27
C PRO A 496 28.11 -2.58 -4.79
N SER A 497 27.09 -3.13 -4.08
CA SER A 497 26.23 -4.15 -4.65
C SER A 497 25.44 -3.63 -5.86
N CYS A 498 25.36 -2.30 -6.01
CA CYS A 498 24.68 -1.58 -7.08
C CYS A 498 25.62 -0.55 -7.73
N PRO A 499 26.44 -0.95 -8.71
CA PRO A 499 27.47 -0.09 -9.29
C PRO A 499 26.93 1.12 -10.07
N ASP A 500 25.67 1.11 -10.48
CA ASP A 500 25.05 2.18 -11.27
C ASP A 500 24.50 3.32 -10.40
N ALA A 501 24.25 3.09 -9.11
CA ALA A 501 23.74 4.10 -8.17
C ALA A 501 24.88 4.95 -7.59
N LEU A 502 25.33 5.95 -8.33
CA LEU A 502 26.48 6.80 -7.99
C LEU A 502 26.12 8.09 -7.26
N VAL A 503 24.86 8.45 -7.20
CA VAL A 503 24.33 9.66 -6.59
C VAL A 503 23.25 9.32 -5.57
N THR A 504 23.00 10.24 -4.62
CA THR A 504 21.88 10.16 -3.70
C THR A 504 20.69 11.02 -4.19
N PRO A 505 19.47 10.82 -3.69
CA PRO A 505 18.35 11.73 -3.99
C PRO A 505 18.70 13.19 -3.70
N ARG A 506 19.42 13.45 -2.61
CA ARG A 506 19.87 14.79 -2.22
C ARG A 506 20.81 15.42 -3.25
N ASP A 507 21.74 14.64 -3.82
CA ASP A 507 22.66 15.12 -4.85
C ASP A 507 21.89 15.52 -6.12
N VAL A 508 20.90 14.70 -6.53
CA VAL A 508 20.07 14.99 -7.71
C VAL A 508 19.26 16.27 -7.50
N PHE A 509 18.54 16.40 -6.38
CA PHE A 509 17.76 17.61 -6.14
C PHE A 509 18.64 18.84 -5.97
N ALA A 510 19.78 18.75 -5.28
CA ALA A 510 20.73 19.85 -5.17
C ALA A 510 21.21 20.32 -6.56
N ALA A 511 21.49 19.40 -7.49
CA ALA A 511 21.87 19.74 -8.86
C ALA A 511 20.71 20.41 -9.62
N LEU A 512 19.47 19.93 -9.50
CA LEU A 512 18.29 20.53 -10.15
C LEU A 512 18.03 21.96 -9.66
N PHE A 513 18.23 22.23 -8.36
CA PHE A 513 18.11 23.60 -7.81
C PHE A 513 19.30 24.47 -8.22
N ALA A 514 20.52 23.95 -8.22
CA ALA A 514 21.71 24.71 -8.60
C ALA A 514 21.72 25.13 -10.09
N THR A 515 20.98 24.42 -10.93
CA THR A 515 20.87 24.68 -12.37
C THR A 515 19.56 25.34 -12.77
N PHE A 516 18.76 25.78 -11.80
CA PHE A 516 17.49 26.48 -12.01
C PHE A 516 16.43 25.68 -12.78
N ILE A 517 16.56 24.35 -12.83
CA ILE A 517 15.49 23.46 -13.31
C ILE A 517 14.36 23.43 -12.27
N TYR A 518 14.75 23.43 -10.97
CA TYR A 518 13.86 23.68 -9.85
C TYR A 518 14.23 25.00 -9.18
N GLU A 519 13.22 25.69 -8.67
CA GLU A 519 13.39 26.95 -7.98
C GLU A 519 12.93 26.86 -6.53
N PRO A 520 13.61 27.53 -5.58
CA PRO A 520 13.15 27.60 -4.20
C PRO A 520 11.77 28.28 -4.15
N LEU A 521 10.78 27.60 -3.57
CA LEU A 521 9.41 28.09 -3.45
C LEU A 521 9.02 28.24 -1.99
N HIS A 522 8.11 29.19 -1.74
CA HIS A 522 7.52 29.47 -0.45
C HIS A 522 6.12 28.85 -0.38
N PHE A 523 5.96 27.98 0.58
CA PHE A 523 4.67 27.39 0.98
C PHE A 523 4.27 27.92 2.33
N PHE A 524 2.99 27.96 2.61
CA PHE A 524 2.54 28.39 3.93
C PHE A 524 1.19 27.76 4.31
N ILE A 525 0.93 27.71 5.61
CA ILE A 525 -0.40 27.46 6.14
C ILE A 525 -1.08 28.79 6.40
N TYR A 526 -2.33 28.94 5.92
CA TYR A 526 -3.12 30.15 5.95
C TYR A 526 -4.42 29.99 6.76
N GLY A 527 -4.65 30.86 7.72
CA GLY A 527 -5.86 30.87 8.55
C GLY A 527 -5.80 31.91 9.65
N ALA A 528 -6.87 32.07 10.40
CA ALA A 528 -6.97 33.09 11.45
C ALA A 528 -5.95 32.89 12.59
N ASN A 529 -5.68 31.66 12.98
CA ASN A 529 -4.70 31.33 14.01
C ASN A 529 -3.94 30.05 13.63
N VAL A 530 -2.77 30.22 13.02
CA VAL A 530 -1.94 29.12 12.50
C VAL A 530 -0.54 29.06 13.13
N SER A 531 -0.24 29.93 14.10
CA SER A 531 1.08 30.00 14.77
C SER A 531 1.47 28.67 15.44
N PHE A 532 0.49 27.87 15.88
CA PHE A 532 0.68 26.59 16.56
C PHE A 532 0.68 25.38 15.61
N SER A 533 0.62 25.60 14.31
CA SER A 533 0.56 24.50 13.36
C SER A 533 1.87 23.71 13.32
N LEU A 534 1.73 22.37 13.28
CA LEU A 534 2.86 21.45 13.09
C LEU A 534 3.21 21.22 11.61
N SER A 535 2.41 21.76 10.66
CA SER A 535 2.66 21.62 9.23
C SER A 535 4.02 22.17 8.80
N PRO A 536 4.49 23.35 9.27
CA PRO A 536 5.82 23.83 8.92
C PRO A 536 6.95 22.88 9.35
N ALA A 537 6.86 22.31 10.56
CA ALA A 537 7.86 21.35 11.04
C ALA A 537 7.94 20.12 10.14
N MET A 538 6.78 19.51 9.83
CA MET A 538 6.69 18.33 8.95
C MET A 538 7.25 18.57 7.55
N HIS A 539 6.77 19.63 6.88
CA HIS A 539 7.14 19.88 5.49
C HIS A 539 8.61 20.30 5.37
N ASN A 540 9.10 21.15 6.26
CA ASN A 540 10.50 21.56 6.26
C ASN A 540 11.45 20.39 6.60
N ALA A 541 11.06 19.45 7.48
CA ALA A 541 11.83 18.24 7.72
C ALA A 541 11.89 17.36 6.47
N ALA A 542 10.78 17.21 5.76
CA ALA A 542 10.70 16.48 4.50
C ALA A 542 11.56 17.12 3.40
N TYR A 543 11.49 18.45 3.24
CA TYR A 543 12.33 19.17 2.26
C TYR A 543 13.82 18.99 2.55
N ARG A 544 14.24 19.17 3.81
CA ARG A 544 15.66 18.96 4.21
C ARG A 544 16.12 17.54 3.96
N ALA A 545 15.31 16.55 4.29
CA ALA A 545 15.68 15.15 4.11
C ALA A 545 15.84 14.76 2.64
N CYS A 546 14.97 15.30 1.76
CA CYS A 546 15.05 15.08 0.33
C CYS A 546 16.07 15.99 -0.39
N GLY A 547 16.65 16.99 0.29
CA GLY A 547 17.59 17.95 -0.34
C GLY A 547 16.89 19.04 -1.17
N MET A 548 15.62 19.36 -0.86
CA MET A 548 14.86 20.44 -1.52
C MET A 548 15.07 21.77 -0.80
N SER A 549 15.19 22.85 -1.55
CA SER A 549 15.43 24.21 -1.05
C SER A 549 14.13 24.99 -0.77
N HIS A 550 12.99 24.32 -0.65
CA HIS A 550 11.70 24.94 -0.35
C HIS A 550 11.58 25.33 1.13
N ILE A 551 10.70 26.28 1.41
CA ILE A 551 10.39 26.74 2.76
C ILE A 551 8.88 26.68 2.98
N PHE A 552 8.46 26.14 4.13
CA PHE A 552 7.07 26.15 4.57
C PHE A 552 6.94 27.00 5.84
N GLY A 553 6.11 28.03 5.80
CA GLY A 553 5.87 28.99 6.88
C GLY A 553 4.42 28.99 7.37
N THR A 554 4.13 29.94 8.27
CA THR A 554 2.78 30.23 8.76
C THR A 554 2.38 31.64 8.32
N HIS A 555 1.11 31.86 7.98
CA HIS A 555 0.54 33.17 7.73
C HIS A 555 -0.83 33.30 8.40
N SER A 556 -0.88 33.99 9.54
CA SER A 556 -2.13 34.26 10.26
C SER A 556 -2.79 35.51 9.72
N SER A 557 -4.05 35.41 9.30
CA SER A 557 -4.86 36.55 8.83
C SER A 557 -6.35 36.24 9.05
N ASP A 558 -7.14 37.26 9.38
CA ASP A 558 -8.59 37.18 9.52
C ASP A 558 -9.34 37.48 8.22
N THR A 559 -8.63 37.80 7.14
CA THR A 559 -9.20 38.12 5.81
C THR A 559 -8.50 37.34 4.72
N LEU A 560 -9.09 37.30 3.51
CA LEU A 560 -8.49 36.68 2.32
C LEU A 560 -7.69 37.69 1.48
N GLU A 561 -7.58 38.98 1.86
CA GLU A 561 -6.88 39.99 1.08
C GLU A 561 -5.37 39.73 1.03
N ASP A 562 -4.78 39.29 2.15
CA ASP A 562 -3.36 38.96 2.18
C ASP A 562 -3.06 37.72 1.33
N PHE A 563 -3.98 36.76 1.32
CA PHE A 563 -3.86 35.58 0.45
C PHE A 563 -3.79 35.97 -1.04
N LYS A 564 -4.63 36.90 -1.46
CA LYS A 564 -4.62 37.41 -2.86
C LYS A 564 -3.29 38.02 -3.25
N LYS A 565 -2.57 38.67 -2.33
CA LYS A 565 -1.24 39.25 -2.57
C LYS A 565 -0.19 38.12 -2.62
N LEU A 566 -0.15 37.29 -1.62
CA LEU A 566 0.82 36.19 -1.52
C LEU A 566 0.74 35.19 -2.69
N SER A 567 -0.47 34.86 -3.13
CA SER A 567 -0.68 33.92 -4.24
C SER A 567 -0.20 34.42 -5.62
N ARG A 568 0.12 35.73 -5.75
CA ARG A 568 0.66 36.35 -6.98
C ARG A 568 2.17 36.43 -6.99
N GLU A 569 2.84 36.13 -5.89
CA GLU A 569 4.30 36.17 -5.84
C GLU A 569 4.90 35.10 -6.76
N SER A 570 5.98 35.41 -7.45
CA SER A 570 6.64 34.49 -8.38
C SER A 570 7.15 33.21 -7.71
N HIS A 571 7.50 33.29 -6.43
CA HIS A 571 7.97 32.16 -5.62
C HIS A 571 6.85 31.48 -4.82
N PHE A 572 5.59 31.82 -5.02
CA PHE A 572 4.48 31.15 -4.39
C PHE A 572 4.44 29.68 -4.84
N GLY A 573 4.67 28.75 -3.92
CA GLY A 573 4.65 27.32 -4.18
C GLY A 573 3.29 26.66 -3.96
N GLY A 574 2.49 27.23 -3.04
CA GLY A 574 1.18 26.71 -2.66
C GLY A 574 0.84 27.04 -1.21
N ALA A 575 -0.39 26.77 -0.82
CA ALA A 575 -0.87 27.01 0.54
C ALA A 575 -1.74 25.87 1.08
N ALA A 576 -1.54 25.55 2.36
CA ALA A 576 -2.49 24.80 3.16
C ALA A 576 -3.51 25.77 3.79
N VAL A 577 -4.80 25.55 3.58
CA VAL A 577 -5.85 26.45 4.09
C VAL A 577 -6.60 25.78 5.24
N VAL A 578 -6.75 26.53 6.33
CA VAL A 578 -7.49 26.07 7.51
C VAL A 578 -8.69 26.99 7.79
N GLN A 579 -9.40 26.68 8.88
CA GLN A 579 -10.53 27.51 9.30
C GLN A 579 -10.11 28.98 9.56
N PRO A 580 -11.00 29.93 9.23
CA PRO A 580 -12.37 29.76 8.72
C PRO A 580 -12.49 29.66 7.19
N PHE A 581 -11.39 29.66 6.46
CA PHE A 581 -11.34 29.95 5.02
C PHE A 581 -11.57 28.75 4.08
N LYS A 582 -11.63 27.50 4.56
CA LYS A 582 -11.76 26.28 3.73
C LYS A 582 -12.91 26.31 2.70
N THR A 583 -13.99 27.02 3.01
CA THR A 583 -15.14 27.21 2.10
C THR A 583 -15.15 28.60 1.48
N GLY A 584 -14.75 29.64 2.25
CA GLY A 584 -14.76 31.03 1.79
C GLY A 584 -13.75 31.36 0.70
N ILE A 585 -12.72 30.49 0.52
CA ILE A 585 -11.67 30.69 -0.49
C ILE A 585 -12.09 30.19 -1.89
N LEU A 586 -13.14 29.38 -2.00
CA LEU A 586 -13.59 28.79 -3.27
C LEU A 586 -13.79 29.82 -4.40
N PRO A 587 -14.38 31.02 -4.17
CA PRO A 587 -14.54 32.02 -5.23
C PRO A 587 -13.23 32.62 -5.77
N LEU A 588 -12.10 32.39 -5.12
CA LEU A 588 -10.78 32.88 -5.55
C LEU A 588 -10.02 31.85 -6.40
N LEU A 589 -10.57 30.67 -6.59
CA LEU A 589 -9.92 29.57 -7.28
C LEU A 589 -10.46 29.44 -8.70
N ASP A 590 -9.56 29.28 -9.67
CA ASP A 590 -9.89 29.13 -11.08
C ASP A 590 -10.26 27.70 -11.44
N GLY A 591 -9.85 26.73 -10.63
CA GLY A 591 -10.22 25.33 -10.80
C GLY A 591 -10.16 24.51 -9.52
N LEU A 592 -10.91 23.40 -9.50
CA LEU A 592 -11.00 22.49 -8.38
C LEU A 592 -10.78 21.05 -8.83
N SER A 593 -10.14 20.26 -7.98
CA SER A 593 -10.14 18.81 -8.17
C SER A 593 -11.56 18.27 -8.10
N SER A 594 -11.82 17.13 -8.75
CA SER A 594 -13.10 16.43 -8.65
C SER A 594 -13.51 16.15 -7.20
N HIS A 595 -12.53 15.87 -6.33
CA HIS A 595 -12.73 15.65 -4.91
C HIS A 595 -13.14 16.93 -4.19
N ALA A 596 -12.38 18.00 -4.35
CA ALA A 596 -12.68 19.31 -3.71
C ALA A 596 -14.04 19.87 -4.13
N ASN A 597 -14.39 19.69 -5.40
CA ASN A 597 -15.69 20.12 -5.95
C ASN A 597 -16.86 19.41 -5.27
N VAL A 598 -16.78 18.07 -5.13
CA VAL A 598 -17.82 17.27 -4.44
C VAL A 598 -17.86 17.59 -2.94
N ILE A 599 -16.71 17.74 -2.29
CA ILE A 599 -16.62 18.08 -0.86
C ILE A 599 -17.18 19.49 -0.60
N GLY A 600 -17.00 20.42 -1.53
CA GLY A 600 -17.37 21.82 -1.38
C GLY A 600 -16.50 22.54 -0.33
N SER A 601 -15.25 22.09 -0.16
CA SER A 601 -14.23 22.79 0.65
C SER A 601 -12.82 22.42 0.17
N VAL A 602 -11.88 23.33 0.38
CA VAL A 602 -10.47 23.23 -0.03
C VAL A 602 -9.57 23.38 1.19
N ASN A 603 -8.54 22.56 1.27
CA ASN A 603 -7.47 22.71 2.26
C ASN A 603 -6.08 22.86 1.63
N THR A 604 -5.96 22.72 0.30
CA THR A 604 -4.70 22.74 -0.43
C THR A 604 -4.87 23.54 -1.70
N ILE A 605 -4.00 24.52 -1.93
CA ILE A 605 -4.02 25.38 -3.12
C ILE A 605 -2.66 25.32 -3.79
N MET A 606 -2.67 25.16 -5.10
CA MET A 606 -1.47 25.10 -5.95
C MET A 606 -1.53 26.18 -7.01
N PRO A 607 -0.39 26.83 -7.34
CA PRO A 607 -0.30 27.71 -8.49
C PRO A 607 -0.28 26.89 -9.79
N VAL A 608 -0.97 27.39 -10.81
CA VAL A 608 -0.86 26.96 -12.21
C VAL A 608 -0.09 28.03 -12.96
N ARG A 609 1.03 27.67 -13.58
CA ARG A 609 1.92 28.62 -14.26
C ARG A 609 1.78 28.58 -15.77
N GLU A 610 1.38 27.43 -16.32
CA GLU A 610 1.15 27.20 -17.73
C GLU A 610 -0.26 26.62 -17.90
N LEU A 611 -1.11 27.33 -18.64
CA LEU A 611 -2.44 26.86 -19.03
C LEU A 611 -2.33 26.01 -20.29
N THR A 612 -3.37 25.23 -20.57
CA THR A 612 -3.49 24.51 -21.85
C THR A 612 -3.68 25.49 -23.02
N GLU A 613 -3.50 25.03 -24.24
CA GLU A 613 -3.63 25.90 -25.46
C GLU A 613 -5.01 26.55 -25.55
N ASP A 614 -6.05 25.94 -25.02
CA ASP A 614 -7.41 26.49 -24.93
C ASP A 614 -7.65 27.37 -23.69
N GLY A 615 -6.60 27.68 -22.91
CA GLY A 615 -6.66 28.48 -21.70
C GLY A 615 -7.21 27.80 -20.47
N GLY A 616 -7.38 26.47 -20.50
CA GLY A 616 -7.86 25.67 -19.40
C GLY A 616 -6.76 25.27 -18.41
N ILE A 617 -7.15 24.71 -17.27
CA ILE A 617 -6.22 24.12 -16.31
C ILE A 617 -5.77 22.75 -16.84
N PRO A 618 -4.45 22.46 -16.84
CA PRO A 618 -3.93 21.17 -17.28
C PRO A 618 -4.48 20.00 -16.46
N ASP A 619 -4.45 18.82 -17.04
CA ASP A 619 -4.72 17.59 -16.32
C ASP A 619 -3.69 17.36 -15.18
N ARG A 620 -3.90 16.31 -14.40
CA ARG A 620 -3.01 16.01 -13.25
C ARG A 620 -1.54 15.85 -13.65
N LEU A 621 -1.27 15.25 -14.81
CA LEU A 621 0.11 15.08 -15.29
C LEU A 621 0.73 16.43 -15.67
N GLY A 622 0.01 17.27 -16.37
CA GLY A 622 0.42 18.63 -16.72
C GLY A 622 0.63 19.52 -15.49
N LEU A 623 -0.23 19.40 -14.46
CA LEU A 623 -0.03 20.08 -13.18
C LEU A 623 1.26 19.61 -12.50
N LEU A 624 1.51 18.30 -12.42
CA LEU A 624 2.72 17.73 -11.80
C LEU A 624 4.00 18.15 -12.54
N ALA A 625 3.94 18.36 -13.85
CA ALA A 625 5.08 18.79 -14.65
C ALA A 625 5.54 20.23 -14.34
N GLN A 626 4.65 21.04 -13.77
CA GLN A 626 4.92 22.44 -13.40
C GLN A 626 5.41 22.61 -11.96
N MET A 627 5.35 21.54 -11.15
CA MET A 627 5.78 21.62 -9.75
C MET A 627 7.27 21.96 -9.65
N ASN A 628 7.64 22.63 -8.55
CA ASN A 628 9.00 23.08 -8.25
C ASN A 628 9.56 24.14 -9.21
N ARG A 629 8.70 24.83 -9.99
CA ARG A 629 9.07 25.96 -10.85
C ARG A 629 8.52 27.27 -10.28
N GLY A 630 9.31 28.35 -10.36
CA GLY A 630 8.89 29.71 -10.07
C GLY A 630 8.24 30.38 -11.29
N GLY A 631 7.91 31.68 -11.15
CA GLY A 631 7.35 32.47 -12.22
C GLY A 631 5.92 32.95 -12.00
N PRO A 632 5.32 33.67 -12.93
CA PRO A 632 3.97 34.24 -12.81
C PRO A 632 2.92 33.16 -12.57
N VAL A 633 1.99 33.40 -11.65
CA VAL A 633 0.85 32.54 -11.40
C VAL A 633 -0.29 32.93 -12.34
N GLN A 634 -0.68 32.04 -13.25
CA GLN A 634 -1.74 32.23 -14.23
C GLN A 634 -3.12 31.90 -13.65
N ALA A 635 -3.18 30.85 -12.80
CA ALA A 635 -4.40 30.37 -12.16
C ALA A 635 -4.12 29.70 -10.82
N LEU A 636 -5.16 29.57 -9.99
CA LEU A 636 -5.11 28.86 -8.70
C LEU A 636 -5.97 27.60 -8.76
N TYR A 637 -5.38 26.47 -8.43
CA TYR A 637 -6.05 25.16 -8.39
C TYR A 637 -6.21 24.67 -6.97
N GLY A 638 -7.43 24.32 -6.59
CA GLY A 638 -7.78 23.86 -5.24
C GLY A 638 -8.00 22.34 -5.15
N ASP A 639 -7.49 21.74 -4.10
CA ASP A 639 -7.73 20.35 -3.73
C ASP A 639 -8.07 20.20 -2.23
N ASN A 640 -8.54 19.06 -1.85
CA ASN A 640 -8.82 18.73 -0.46
C ASN A 640 -8.15 17.41 -0.08
N THR A 641 -7.20 17.46 0.86
CA THR A 641 -6.47 16.28 1.35
C THR A 641 -6.97 15.77 2.69
N ASP A 642 -7.89 16.49 3.38
CA ASP A 642 -8.43 16.09 4.68
C ASP A 642 -9.12 14.73 4.60
N TRP A 643 -9.90 14.47 3.54
CA TRP A 643 -10.59 13.19 3.36
C TRP A 643 -9.64 12.01 3.22
N ILE A 644 -8.45 12.23 2.66
CA ILE A 644 -7.40 11.20 2.51
C ILE A 644 -6.92 10.78 3.89
N GLY A 645 -6.63 11.77 4.75
CA GLY A 645 -6.22 11.52 6.13
C GLY A 645 -7.26 10.75 6.93
N VAL A 646 -8.51 11.20 6.91
CA VAL A 646 -9.62 10.54 7.63
C VAL A 646 -9.83 9.11 7.10
N ARG A 647 -9.86 8.92 5.78
CA ARG A 647 -10.00 7.60 5.16
C ARG A 647 -8.89 6.63 5.54
N ALA A 648 -7.64 7.10 5.52
CA ALA A 648 -6.48 6.29 5.87
C ALA A 648 -6.55 5.80 7.33
N VAL A 649 -6.93 6.70 8.25
CA VAL A 649 -7.02 6.42 9.67
C VAL A 649 -8.19 5.51 10.00
N LEU A 650 -9.38 5.74 9.43
CA LEU A 650 -10.53 4.86 9.58
C LEU A 650 -10.19 3.42 9.13
N ARG A 651 -9.62 3.25 7.94
CA ARG A 651 -9.20 1.93 7.47
C ARG A 651 -8.19 1.25 8.39
N ARG A 652 -7.24 2.01 8.93
CA ARG A 652 -6.23 1.49 9.86
C ARG A 652 -6.86 1.04 11.17
N GLY A 653 -7.85 1.79 11.69
CA GLY A 653 -8.53 1.51 12.94
C GLY A 653 -9.60 0.43 12.87
N LEU A 654 -10.21 0.17 11.70
CA LEU A 654 -11.26 -0.83 11.55
C LEU A 654 -10.70 -2.26 11.68
N SER A 655 -11.28 -3.02 12.61
CA SER A 655 -11.03 -4.46 12.71
C SER A 655 -11.67 -5.22 11.54
N PRO A 656 -11.23 -6.44 11.21
CA PRO A 656 -11.86 -7.27 10.19
C PRO A 656 -13.36 -7.53 10.45
N ALA A 657 -13.77 -7.59 11.72
CA ALA A 657 -15.18 -7.74 12.11
C ALA A 657 -16.04 -6.53 11.70
N ASN A 658 -15.43 -5.35 11.70
CA ASN A 658 -16.06 -4.07 11.36
C ASN A 658 -15.77 -3.62 9.92
N THR A 659 -15.36 -4.53 9.05
CA THR A 659 -15.23 -4.22 7.61
C THR A 659 -16.53 -3.62 7.09
N VAL A 660 -16.40 -2.59 6.26
CA VAL A 660 -17.57 -1.87 5.71
C VAL A 660 -18.46 -2.81 4.89
N ARG A 661 -19.74 -2.82 5.22
CA ARG A 661 -20.80 -3.61 4.59
C ARG A 661 -21.99 -2.70 4.28
N PRO A 662 -22.96 -3.11 3.47
CA PRO A 662 -24.15 -2.31 3.17
C PRO A 662 -24.92 -1.80 4.42
N GLN A 663 -24.91 -2.59 5.52
CA GLN A 663 -25.56 -2.23 6.78
C GLN A 663 -24.66 -1.46 7.76
N SER A 664 -23.40 -1.21 7.40
CA SER A 664 -22.46 -0.45 8.25
C SER A 664 -22.96 0.98 8.41
N THR A 665 -22.82 1.48 9.63
CA THR A 665 -23.26 2.82 10.00
C THR A 665 -22.08 3.64 10.51
N ALA A 666 -22.03 4.92 10.12
CA ALA A 666 -21.08 5.89 10.59
C ALA A 666 -21.75 7.12 11.20
N LEU A 667 -21.06 7.74 12.17
CA LEU A 667 -21.47 8.99 12.80
C LEU A 667 -20.41 10.06 12.61
N VAL A 668 -20.83 11.24 12.17
CA VAL A 668 -20.01 12.44 12.05
C VAL A 668 -20.49 13.49 13.05
N CYS A 669 -19.63 13.91 13.96
CA CYS A 669 -19.92 14.94 14.94
C CYS A 669 -19.31 16.28 14.46
N GLY A 670 -20.16 17.26 14.20
CA GLY A 670 -19.79 18.56 13.62
C GLY A 670 -20.29 18.74 12.19
N ALA A 671 -20.31 19.98 11.68
CA ALA A 671 -20.83 20.32 10.34
C ALA A 671 -19.97 21.38 9.60
N GLY A 672 -18.70 21.49 9.92
CA GLY A 672 -17.74 22.38 9.24
C GLY A 672 -17.10 21.76 7.99
N GLY A 673 -16.13 22.43 7.39
CA GLY A 673 -15.38 21.94 6.23
C GLY A 673 -14.71 20.58 6.46
N GLN A 674 -14.27 20.30 7.68
CA GLN A 674 -13.70 19.02 8.06
C GLN A 674 -14.76 17.90 8.10
N ALA A 675 -15.98 18.18 8.56
CA ALA A 675 -17.08 17.22 8.53
C ALA A 675 -17.49 16.87 7.10
N ARG A 676 -17.45 17.85 6.19
CA ARG A 676 -17.65 17.61 4.75
C ARG A 676 -16.63 16.60 4.21
N ALA A 677 -15.33 16.85 4.42
CA ALA A 677 -14.27 15.92 4.01
C ALA A 677 -14.43 14.53 4.65
N THR A 678 -14.90 14.45 5.90
CA THR A 678 -15.18 13.21 6.61
C THR A 678 -16.29 12.41 5.95
N ILE A 679 -17.41 13.05 5.59
CA ILE A 679 -18.52 12.36 4.89
C ILE A 679 -18.00 11.81 3.55
N TYR A 680 -17.22 12.58 2.80
CA TYR A 680 -16.62 12.12 1.56
C TYR A 680 -15.70 10.91 1.76
N ALA A 681 -14.89 10.92 2.83
CA ALA A 681 -14.05 9.79 3.21
C ALA A 681 -14.87 8.52 3.50
N LEU A 682 -15.99 8.66 4.23
CA LEU A 682 -16.91 7.55 4.53
C LEU A 682 -17.59 7.00 3.27
N LEU A 683 -18.04 7.88 2.38
CA LEU A 683 -18.57 7.50 1.08
C LEU A 683 -17.54 6.75 0.25
N SER A 684 -16.29 7.22 0.24
CA SER A 684 -15.20 6.56 -0.46
C SER A 684 -14.82 5.18 0.12
N LEU A 685 -15.21 4.90 1.36
CA LEU A 685 -15.11 3.58 1.99
C LEU A 685 -16.30 2.67 1.70
N GLY A 686 -17.34 3.17 1.06
CA GLY A 686 -18.56 2.42 0.74
C GLY A 686 -19.59 2.38 1.87
N VAL A 687 -19.57 3.35 2.79
CA VAL A 687 -20.55 3.43 3.87
C VAL A 687 -21.86 4.00 3.35
N ASN A 688 -22.96 3.23 3.47
CA ASN A 688 -24.28 3.63 2.98
C ASN A 688 -25.09 4.44 4.00
N ASN A 689 -24.90 4.20 5.29
CA ASN A 689 -25.67 4.86 6.34
C ASN A 689 -24.77 5.81 7.13
N ILE A 690 -24.79 7.08 6.77
CA ILE A 690 -23.98 8.12 7.43
C ILE A 690 -24.91 9.04 8.21
N PHE A 691 -24.66 9.19 9.50
CA PHE A 691 -25.38 10.11 10.36
C PHE A 691 -24.48 11.32 10.66
N ILE A 692 -25.08 12.51 10.65
CA ILE A 692 -24.42 13.75 11.05
C ILE A 692 -25.17 14.37 12.20
N CYS A 693 -24.42 14.77 13.23
CA CYS A 693 -24.96 15.50 14.40
C CYS A 693 -24.14 16.76 14.66
N ASN A 694 -24.80 17.87 14.91
CA ASN A 694 -24.14 19.15 15.20
C ASN A 694 -24.95 19.97 16.22
N ARG A 695 -24.26 20.77 17.03
CA ARG A 695 -24.90 21.69 18.00
C ARG A 695 -25.98 22.58 17.37
N THR A 696 -25.76 23.02 16.13
CA THR A 696 -26.71 23.77 15.32
C THR A 696 -27.27 22.84 14.23
N PRO A 697 -28.49 22.26 14.37
CA PRO A 697 -29.04 21.30 13.42
C PRO A 697 -29.15 21.82 11.98
N ALA A 698 -29.37 23.12 11.80
CA ALA A 698 -29.44 23.75 10.46
C ALA A 698 -28.14 23.57 9.67
N ASN A 699 -26.97 23.65 10.33
CA ASN A 699 -25.69 23.41 9.65
C ASN A 699 -25.53 21.94 9.25
N ALA A 700 -25.95 21.00 10.10
CA ALA A 700 -25.95 19.58 9.76
C ALA A 700 -26.88 19.29 8.59
N ARG A 701 -28.06 19.93 8.55
CA ARG A 701 -29.02 19.80 7.45
C ARG A 701 -28.42 20.30 6.13
N ALA A 702 -27.79 21.46 6.10
CA ALA A 702 -27.15 22.00 4.91
C ALA A 702 -26.06 21.07 4.35
N VAL A 703 -25.30 20.42 5.22
CA VAL A 703 -24.27 19.44 4.79
C VAL A 703 -24.93 18.14 4.27
N ALA A 704 -25.95 17.63 4.95
CA ALA A 704 -26.67 16.44 4.52
C ALA A 704 -27.35 16.65 3.16
N ASP A 705 -28.01 17.79 2.96
CA ASP A 705 -28.69 18.14 1.70
C ASP A 705 -27.70 18.28 0.55
N HIS A 706 -26.52 18.90 0.82
CA HIS A 706 -25.45 18.99 -0.17
C HIS A 706 -25.05 17.62 -0.68
N TYR A 707 -24.76 16.66 0.22
CA TYR A 707 -24.32 15.32 -0.18
C TYR A 707 -25.45 14.48 -0.79
N ASN A 708 -26.67 14.55 -0.24
CA ASN A 708 -27.80 13.82 -0.80
C ASN A 708 -28.12 14.28 -2.23
N LYS A 709 -28.02 15.60 -2.51
CA LYS A 709 -28.14 16.11 -3.87
C LYS A 709 -27.05 15.56 -4.81
N GLN A 710 -25.82 15.47 -4.34
CA GLN A 710 -24.70 14.92 -5.13
C GLN A 710 -24.85 13.41 -5.37
N ILE A 711 -25.40 12.67 -4.38
CA ILE A 711 -25.71 11.25 -4.50
C ILE A 711 -26.83 11.04 -5.53
N ASP A 712 -27.92 11.81 -5.43
CA ASP A 712 -29.07 11.70 -6.32
C ASP A 712 -28.73 12.07 -7.78
N SER A 713 -27.82 13.02 -7.97
CA SER A 713 -27.33 13.41 -9.30
C SER A 713 -26.21 12.52 -9.86
N HIS A 714 -25.83 11.45 -9.14
CA HIS A 714 -24.72 10.56 -9.51
C HIS A 714 -23.38 11.30 -9.77
N SER A 715 -23.19 12.47 -9.17
CA SER A 715 -22.02 13.32 -9.36
C SER A 715 -20.79 12.81 -8.60
N ILE A 716 -20.96 11.85 -7.69
CA ILE A 716 -19.84 11.29 -6.91
C ILE A 716 -19.25 10.11 -7.69
N GLY A 717 -18.26 10.37 -8.52
CA GLY A 717 -17.63 9.37 -9.38
C GLY A 717 -16.92 8.19 -8.65
N LEU A 718 -16.77 8.29 -7.32
CA LEU A 718 -16.23 7.21 -6.48
C LEU A 718 -17.26 6.14 -6.12
N LEU A 719 -18.56 6.45 -6.26
CA LEU A 719 -19.65 5.53 -5.94
C LEU A 719 -20.00 4.73 -7.20
N GLY A 720 -19.92 3.40 -7.11
CA GLY A 720 -20.43 2.52 -8.16
C GLY A 720 -21.95 2.60 -8.24
N PRO A 721 -22.57 2.24 -9.40
CA PRO A 721 -24.02 2.33 -9.62
C PRO A 721 -24.88 1.61 -8.56
N ALA A 722 -24.39 0.50 -8.02
CA ALA A 722 -25.07 -0.28 -7.00
C ALA A 722 -25.09 0.38 -5.61
N THR A 723 -24.15 1.28 -5.35
CA THR A 723 -23.98 1.93 -4.04
C THR A 723 -24.83 3.20 -3.94
N THR A 724 -25.02 3.92 -5.05
CA THR A 724 -25.71 5.21 -5.09
C THR A 724 -27.19 5.11 -4.71
N SER A 725 -27.89 4.02 -5.03
CA SER A 725 -29.35 3.90 -4.74
C SER A 725 -29.68 3.71 -3.26
N GLN A 726 -28.73 3.27 -2.43
CA GLN A 726 -28.96 2.95 -1.02
C GLN A 726 -28.25 3.91 -0.05
N CYS A 727 -27.32 4.72 -0.54
CA CYS A 727 -26.53 5.60 0.30
C CYS A 727 -27.29 6.87 0.67
N ARG A 728 -27.28 7.26 1.96
CA ARG A 728 -27.88 8.51 2.44
C ARG A 728 -27.11 9.08 3.63
N VAL A 729 -27.06 10.41 3.66
CA VAL A 729 -26.63 11.20 4.82
C VAL A 729 -27.86 11.63 5.59
N ARG A 730 -27.96 11.22 6.85
CA ARG A 730 -29.10 11.43 7.75
C ARG A 730 -28.70 12.34 8.89
N ILE A 731 -29.66 13.04 9.46
CA ILE A 731 -29.42 14.01 10.53
C ILE A 731 -29.87 13.39 11.86
N LEU A 732 -29.09 13.60 12.88
CA LEU A 732 -29.48 13.48 14.28
C LEU A 732 -29.64 14.90 14.83
N ASP A 733 -30.80 15.24 15.28
CA ASP A 733 -31.12 16.61 15.73
C ASP A 733 -30.44 16.97 17.04
N SER A 734 -30.09 15.99 17.86
CA SER A 734 -29.43 16.20 19.16
C SER A 734 -28.52 15.03 19.55
N PHE A 735 -27.48 15.34 20.31
CA PHE A 735 -26.59 14.33 20.93
C PHE A 735 -27.24 13.57 22.11
N ILE A 736 -28.45 13.94 22.54
CA ILE A 736 -29.17 13.28 23.65
C ILE A 736 -30.32 12.37 23.17
N GLN A 737 -30.64 12.39 21.89
CA GLN A 737 -31.72 11.53 21.37
C GLN A 737 -31.27 10.05 21.33
N PRO A 738 -32.21 9.07 21.40
CA PRO A 738 -31.90 7.68 21.24
C PRO A 738 -31.42 7.40 19.82
N TRP A 739 -30.54 6.39 19.67
CA TRP A 739 -30.12 5.93 18.33
C TRP A 739 -31.30 5.33 17.57
N PRO A 740 -31.49 5.66 16.28
CA PRO A 740 -32.63 5.14 15.49
C PRO A 740 -32.58 3.61 15.42
N PRO A 741 -33.65 2.91 15.88
CA PRO A 741 -33.65 1.45 16.06
C PRO A 741 -33.56 0.66 14.74
N GLU A 742 -33.93 1.28 13.62
CA GLU A 742 -33.87 0.68 12.28
C GLU A 742 -32.46 0.58 11.73
N TYR A 743 -31.46 1.24 12.36
CA TYR A 743 -30.07 1.23 11.96
C TYR A 743 -29.17 0.60 13.02
N ARG A 744 -28.18 -0.14 12.55
CA ARG A 744 -27.15 -0.68 13.45
C ARG A 744 -26.40 0.45 14.15
N GLN A 745 -25.92 0.17 15.34
CA GLN A 745 -25.03 1.08 16.08
C GLN A 745 -23.81 1.46 15.24
N PRO A 746 -23.29 2.70 15.31
CA PRO A 746 -22.17 3.12 14.50
C PRO A 746 -20.92 2.33 14.87
N THR A 747 -20.21 1.86 13.86
CA THR A 747 -18.88 1.23 14.00
C THR A 747 -17.77 2.16 13.57
N MET A 748 -18.11 3.31 13.00
CA MET A 748 -17.18 4.38 12.62
C MET A 748 -17.73 5.70 13.15
N ILE A 749 -16.94 6.38 13.97
CA ILE A 749 -17.30 7.68 14.54
C ILE A 749 -16.16 8.64 14.30
N VAL A 750 -16.45 9.84 13.79
CA VAL A 750 -15.47 10.90 13.59
C VAL A 750 -15.93 12.17 14.26
N SER A 751 -15.16 12.67 15.22
CA SER A 751 -15.38 13.94 15.87
C SER A 751 -14.57 15.05 15.20
N SER A 752 -15.27 16.06 14.71
CA SER A 752 -14.71 17.29 14.15
C SER A 752 -15.11 18.53 14.95
N ILE A 753 -15.41 18.34 16.23
CA ILE A 753 -15.82 19.41 17.15
C ILE A 753 -14.56 20.11 17.66
N PRO A 754 -14.48 21.47 17.57
CA PRO A 754 -13.36 22.20 18.15
C PRO A 754 -13.23 21.99 19.66
N THR A 755 -12.00 21.89 20.17
CA THR A 755 -11.72 21.76 21.61
C THR A 755 -11.96 23.04 22.39
N GLN A 756 -12.00 24.18 21.72
CA GLN A 756 -12.33 25.47 22.25
C GLN A 756 -13.53 26.07 21.52
N ALA A 757 -14.46 26.63 22.26
CA ALA A 757 -15.56 27.41 21.71
C ALA A 757 -15.05 28.78 21.23
N ALA A 758 -15.87 29.53 20.49
CA ALA A 758 -15.51 30.86 19.99
C ALA A 758 -15.20 31.89 21.09
N ASP A 759 -15.69 31.66 22.31
CA ASP A 759 -15.41 32.45 23.51
C ASP A 759 -14.14 32.02 24.26
N GLY A 760 -13.40 31.07 23.74
CA GLY A 760 -12.19 30.52 24.33
C GLY A 760 -12.43 29.47 25.43
N SER A 761 -13.68 29.17 25.77
CA SER A 761 -14.01 28.13 26.75
C SER A 761 -13.72 26.72 26.20
N SER A 762 -13.28 25.82 27.09
CA SER A 762 -13.01 24.44 26.75
C SER A 762 -14.30 23.68 26.45
N THR A 763 -14.35 23.00 25.33
CA THR A 763 -15.52 22.19 24.92
C THR A 763 -15.48 20.83 25.63
N ASN A 764 -16.42 20.61 26.56
CA ASN A 764 -16.54 19.32 27.25
C ASN A 764 -17.54 18.42 26.46
N PHE A 765 -17.04 17.71 25.44
CA PHE A 765 -17.86 16.88 24.57
C PHE A 765 -17.63 15.38 24.80
N THR A 766 -18.72 14.65 25.02
CA THR A 766 -18.76 13.18 25.07
C THR A 766 -19.97 12.67 24.31
N LEU A 767 -20.00 11.39 23.97
CA LEU A 767 -21.09 10.72 23.30
C LEU A 767 -21.97 9.98 24.32
N PRO A 768 -23.28 9.81 24.03
CA PRO A 768 -24.11 8.91 24.82
C PRO A 768 -23.59 7.47 24.77
N ASP A 769 -23.45 6.83 25.94
CA ASP A 769 -22.98 5.44 26.00
C ASP A 769 -23.91 4.49 25.23
N ALA A 770 -25.18 4.80 25.10
CA ALA A 770 -26.12 4.06 24.28
C ALA A 770 -25.75 4.01 22.77
N TRP A 771 -24.99 5.00 22.29
CA TRP A 771 -24.50 5.00 20.91
C TRP A 771 -23.20 4.18 20.71
N LEU A 772 -22.57 3.77 21.82
CA LEU A 772 -21.32 3.02 21.85
C LEU A 772 -21.54 1.51 22.15
N CYS A 773 -22.76 1.03 21.92
CA CYS A 773 -23.18 -0.34 22.24
C CYS A 773 -23.00 -1.33 21.06
N SER A 774 -22.17 -1.00 20.04
CA SER A 774 -21.84 -1.95 18.98
C SER A 774 -21.21 -3.22 19.57
N PRO A 775 -21.74 -4.44 19.28
CA PRO A 775 -21.23 -5.68 19.87
C PRO A 775 -19.79 -6.03 19.42
N THR A 776 -19.32 -5.43 18.34
CA THR A 776 -17.97 -5.61 17.82
C THR A 776 -17.05 -4.40 18.07
N GLY A 777 -17.56 -3.41 18.83
CA GLY A 777 -16.90 -2.12 18.96
C GLY A 777 -16.88 -1.34 17.66
N GLY A 778 -15.77 -0.65 17.41
CA GLY A 778 -15.61 0.15 16.20
C GLY A 778 -14.32 0.98 16.23
N VAL A 779 -14.26 2.02 15.41
CA VAL A 779 -13.20 3.02 15.42
C VAL A 779 -13.79 4.40 15.69
N LEU A 780 -13.20 5.13 16.63
CA LEU A 780 -13.46 6.56 16.80
C LEU A 780 -12.21 7.34 16.39
N VAL A 781 -12.40 8.37 15.58
CA VAL A 781 -11.36 9.32 15.19
C VAL A 781 -11.69 10.68 15.80
N GLU A 782 -10.84 11.18 16.70
CA GLU A 782 -10.90 12.55 17.19
C GLU A 782 -9.93 13.41 16.39
N LEU A 783 -10.44 14.39 15.64
CA LEU A 783 -9.62 15.23 14.77
C LEU A 783 -8.84 16.31 15.53
N ALA A 784 -9.27 16.66 16.72
CA ALA A 784 -8.53 17.56 17.60
C ALA A 784 -7.30 16.85 18.17
N TYR A 785 -6.19 17.57 18.25
CA TYR A 785 -4.92 17.06 18.82
C TYR A 785 -4.36 17.98 19.92
N ARG A 786 -5.03 19.08 20.19
CA ARG A 786 -4.69 20.02 21.30
C ARG A 786 -5.94 20.36 22.10
N PRO A 787 -6.04 19.93 23.36
CA PRO A 787 -5.16 19.00 24.07
C PRO A 787 -5.28 17.57 23.54
N MET A 788 -4.25 16.73 23.71
CA MET A 788 -4.28 15.32 23.28
C MET A 788 -5.36 14.51 24.01
N MET A 789 -5.63 14.85 25.26
CA MET A 789 -6.59 14.15 26.11
C MET A 789 -7.92 14.91 26.20
N THR A 790 -8.70 14.92 25.13
CA THR A 790 -10.06 15.47 25.14
C THR A 790 -11.02 14.58 25.94
N PRO A 791 -12.17 15.07 26.40
CA PRO A 791 -13.15 14.28 27.16
C PRO A 791 -13.62 13.02 26.37
N ILE A 792 -13.84 13.14 25.06
CA ILE A 792 -14.22 12.00 24.21
C ILE A 792 -13.10 10.96 24.11
N VAL A 793 -11.84 11.37 24.07
CA VAL A 793 -10.68 10.46 24.10
C VAL A 793 -10.64 9.68 25.41
N LYS A 794 -10.88 10.34 26.55
CA LYS A 794 -10.97 9.68 27.87
C LYS A 794 -12.11 8.66 27.88
N GLN A 795 -13.30 9.04 27.40
CA GLN A 795 -14.45 8.16 27.29
C GLN A 795 -14.12 6.91 26.46
N MET A 796 -13.52 7.09 25.29
CA MET A 796 -13.22 5.96 24.39
C MET A 796 -12.15 5.02 24.93
N ARG A 797 -11.17 5.53 25.68
CA ARG A 797 -10.21 4.67 26.39
C ARG A 797 -10.89 3.76 27.41
N ALA A 798 -11.90 4.27 28.12
CA ALA A 798 -12.69 3.46 29.05
C ALA A 798 -13.50 2.36 28.31
N HIS A 799 -13.86 2.57 27.03
CA HIS A 799 -14.60 1.62 26.21
C HIS A 799 -13.70 0.68 25.37
N ALA A 800 -12.37 0.77 25.48
CA ALA A 800 -11.42 -0.06 24.72
C ALA A 800 -11.67 -1.58 24.92
N HIS A 801 -12.10 -2.00 26.10
CA HIS A 801 -12.44 -3.39 26.43
C HIS A 801 -13.64 -3.94 25.63
N LYS A 802 -14.50 -3.04 25.08
CA LYS A 802 -15.63 -3.38 24.21
C LYS A 802 -15.24 -3.48 22.71
N GLY A 803 -13.95 -3.45 22.38
CA GLY A 803 -13.45 -3.54 21.00
C GLY A 803 -13.40 -2.18 20.27
N TRP A 804 -13.48 -1.06 20.98
CA TRP A 804 -13.30 0.27 20.40
C TRP A 804 -11.82 0.61 20.23
N VAL A 805 -11.47 1.05 19.03
CA VAL A 805 -10.14 1.57 18.68
C VAL A 805 -10.25 3.09 18.60
N MET A 806 -9.41 3.77 19.35
CA MET A 806 -9.32 5.24 19.34
C MET A 806 -8.14 5.68 18.50
N MET A 807 -8.40 6.58 17.55
CA MET A 807 -7.41 7.25 16.70
C MET A 807 -7.54 8.76 16.96
N ASP A 808 -6.44 9.47 16.91
CA ASP A 808 -6.42 10.91 17.24
C ASP A 808 -5.92 11.77 16.06
N GLY A 809 -5.90 13.09 16.29
CA GLY A 809 -5.47 14.04 15.28
C GLY A 809 -4.00 13.88 14.86
N PHE A 810 -3.13 13.29 15.70
CA PHE A 810 -1.75 12.95 15.32
C PHE A 810 -1.67 11.77 14.35
N ASP A 811 -2.70 10.94 14.32
CA ASP A 811 -2.84 9.92 13.28
C ASP A 811 -3.27 10.51 11.94
N VAL A 812 -4.19 11.51 11.98
CA VAL A 812 -4.80 12.12 10.78
C VAL A 812 -3.91 13.19 10.14
N LEU A 813 -3.30 14.05 10.96
CA LEU A 813 -2.51 15.20 10.51
C LEU A 813 -1.37 14.80 9.56
N PRO A 814 -0.55 13.78 9.84
CA PRO A 814 0.49 13.36 8.89
C PRO A 814 -0.09 12.81 7.58
N GLU A 815 -1.17 12.05 7.62
CA GLU A 815 -1.74 11.40 6.44
C GLU A 815 -2.25 12.42 5.41
N GLN A 816 -2.92 13.50 5.84
CA GLN A 816 -3.32 14.59 4.96
C GLN A 816 -2.12 15.40 4.47
N ALA A 817 -1.08 15.59 5.32
CA ALA A 817 0.12 16.33 4.96
C ALA A 817 0.99 15.57 3.94
N PHE A 818 1.01 14.22 3.96
CA PHE A 818 1.65 13.44 2.90
C PHE A 818 1.03 13.74 1.53
N ALA A 819 -0.29 13.80 1.47
CA ALA A 819 -0.98 14.14 0.23
C ALA A 819 -0.70 15.58 -0.21
N GLN A 820 -0.65 16.54 0.73
CA GLN A 820 -0.25 17.92 0.44
C GLN A 820 1.19 18.00 -0.09
N TYR A 821 2.12 17.28 0.54
CA TYR A 821 3.50 17.22 0.06
C TYR A 821 3.59 16.68 -1.37
N GLU A 822 2.82 15.63 -1.68
CA GLU A 822 2.76 15.07 -3.03
C GLU A 822 2.19 16.05 -4.05
N LEU A 823 1.18 16.85 -3.68
CA LEU A 823 0.62 17.90 -4.53
C LEU A 823 1.59 19.07 -4.72
N PHE A 824 2.29 19.49 -3.66
CA PHE A 824 3.20 20.63 -3.70
C PHE A 824 4.50 20.36 -4.46
N THR A 825 4.99 19.10 -4.42
CA THR A 825 6.32 18.78 -4.94
C THR A 825 6.31 17.81 -6.13
N GLY A 826 5.20 17.13 -6.38
CA GLY A 826 5.16 16.02 -7.34
C GLY A 826 5.99 14.81 -6.90
N ARG A 827 6.37 14.71 -5.61
CA ARG A 827 7.23 13.67 -5.03
C ARG A 827 6.55 12.91 -3.93
N ARG A 828 6.93 11.65 -3.74
CA ARG A 828 6.42 10.86 -2.61
C ARG A 828 6.90 11.46 -1.28
N ALA A 829 5.96 11.60 -0.35
CA ALA A 829 6.28 12.10 0.97
C ALA A 829 7.16 11.10 1.75
N PRO A 830 8.25 11.57 2.42
CA PRO A 830 9.05 10.76 3.32
C PRO A 830 8.29 10.57 4.65
N ARG A 831 7.33 9.64 4.65
CA ARG A 831 6.27 9.50 5.67
C ARG A 831 6.79 9.32 7.09
N ASN A 832 7.84 8.50 7.27
CA ASN A 832 8.41 8.25 8.59
C ASN A 832 9.00 9.54 9.16
N ILE A 833 9.80 10.27 8.36
CA ILE A 833 10.40 11.55 8.78
C ILE A 833 9.33 12.57 9.18
N MET A 834 8.27 12.69 8.37
CA MET A 834 7.19 13.64 8.68
C MET A 834 6.41 13.26 9.93
N ARG A 835 6.15 11.98 10.20
CA ARG A 835 5.49 11.52 11.43
C ARG A 835 6.36 11.74 12.66
N ASP A 836 7.62 11.35 12.59
CA ASP A 836 8.56 11.48 13.70
C ASP A 836 8.75 12.94 14.09
N GLU A 837 8.83 13.82 13.12
CA GLU A 837 8.97 15.27 13.36
C GLU A 837 7.75 15.88 14.04
N VAL A 838 6.54 15.44 13.71
CA VAL A 838 5.31 15.87 14.41
C VAL A 838 5.38 15.50 15.89
N LEU A 839 5.72 14.25 16.17
CA LEU A 839 5.79 13.73 17.55
C LEU A 839 6.91 14.40 18.33
N ARG A 840 8.07 14.61 17.69
CA ARG A 840 9.21 15.28 18.28
C ARG A 840 8.84 16.73 18.67
N LYS A 841 8.30 17.49 17.72
CA LYS A 841 7.94 18.89 17.92
C LYS A 841 6.87 19.07 19.00
N TYR A 842 5.88 18.19 19.03
CA TYR A 842 4.85 18.22 20.06
C TYR A 842 5.42 17.95 21.44
N ARG A 843 6.36 16.99 21.60
CA ARG A 843 7.01 16.71 22.89
C ARG A 843 7.80 17.92 23.37
N GLU A 844 8.61 18.53 22.52
CA GLU A 844 9.37 19.74 22.85
C GLU A 844 8.47 20.87 23.35
N GLU A 845 7.33 21.10 22.68
CA GLU A 845 6.36 22.12 23.12
C GLU A 845 5.76 21.80 24.50
N GLN A 846 5.48 20.51 24.76
CA GLN A 846 4.96 20.09 26.07
C GLN A 846 6.02 20.26 27.18
N GLU A 847 7.27 19.95 26.93
CA GLU A 847 8.39 20.13 27.84
C GLU A 847 8.55 21.61 28.19
N HIS A 848 8.59 22.50 27.22
CA HIS A 848 8.65 23.94 27.43
C HIS A 848 7.45 24.50 28.22
N LEU A 849 6.25 24.01 27.98
CA LEU A 849 5.05 24.40 28.72
C LEU A 849 5.11 23.94 30.19
N ASN A 850 5.66 22.77 30.44
CA ASN A 850 5.83 22.23 31.77
C ASN A 850 6.94 23.00 32.54
N GLU A 851 8.03 23.32 31.87
CA GLU A 851 9.11 24.15 32.42
C GLU A 851 8.61 25.56 32.79
N ALA A 852 7.84 26.19 31.88
CA ALA A 852 7.24 27.50 32.13
C ALA A 852 6.28 27.49 33.34
N ARG A 853 5.49 26.40 33.50
CA ARG A 853 4.59 26.23 34.65
C ARG A 853 5.34 25.98 35.95
N SER A 854 6.48 25.32 35.90
CA SER A 854 7.32 25.08 37.10
C SER A 854 8.05 26.35 37.58
N TRP A 855 8.13 27.37 36.73
CA TRP A 855 8.77 28.66 36.99
C TRP A 855 7.77 29.72 37.46
N ASP A 856 6.47 29.43 37.58
CA ASP A 856 5.47 30.37 38.12
C ASP A 856 5.59 30.44 39.65
N PRO A 857 6.00 31.57 40.26
CA PRO A 857 6.14 31.71 41.68
C PRO A 857 4.79 31.76 42.44
N ASN A 858 3.64 31.76 41.71
CA ASN A 858 2.29 31.73 42.30
C ASN A 858 1.42 30.67 41.59
N PRO A 859 1.48 29.37 41.95
CA PRO A 859 0.59 28.39 41.37
C PRO A 859 -0.86 28.72 41.79
N PRO A 860 -1.84 28.65 40.86
CA PRO A 860 -3.24 28.82 41.22
C PRO A 860 -3.62 27.76 42.25
N ALA A 861 -4.25 28.18 43.32
CA ALA A 861 -4.77 27.30 44.36
C ALA A 861 -5.68 26.24 43.76
N THR A 862 -5.36 24.99 44.06
CA THR A 862 -6.05 23.77 43.61
C THR A 862 -7.52 23.77 43.90
#